data_1010601b0602290bfb0940366c7ccb80
#
_entry.id   1010601b0602290bfb0940366c7ccb80
#
_cell.length_a   1.000
_cell.length_b   1.000
_cell.length_c   1.000
_cell.angle_alpha   90.00
_cell.angle_beta   90.00
_cell.angle_gamma   90.00
#
_symmetry.space_group_name_H-M   'P 1'
#
loop_
_entity.id
_entity.type
_entity.pdbx_description
1 polymer ?
#
loop_
_entity_poly.entity_id
_entity_poly.type
_entity_poly.pdbx_seq_one_letter_code
_entity_poly.pdbx_strand_id
1 'polypeptide(L)'
;YDSSSLAWRNVWINPHLCIDNTAMSLIQLQQAQLAFGHVPLLDHVDFSIEQQERVGLIGRNGTGKSSMLKILAGLELPDDGSVQMQQGLKLAYVAQEPILLANQTVFESVSEGLKDVIDLIDQYSLGHGDLDALQNKIELRDGWNWSQRVDETINRLKLEPNKLVNTLSGGQSKRVALAQALVTAPDVLFLDEPTNHLDIDSIVWLEDLLIDFKGSILAITHDRVFLDRVATRIVELDRGKLLSYEGNFEAYQLLKQTQLTQEAVIQAKSDKLLAQEEIWIRKGVEARRTRSQSRIARLEDLRATRQARRDVVGQVKLEIDKGAPSGKLVAVLDQVYKSYPDPSSAVSGAKKDIVVDFSATLLRGDKIGIIGPNGAGKTTLLKLILGELQPDSGDIKLGTKLSVAYFDQHRETLDLNASLVDFISPGSEWIEIGSQKKHVKSYLTDFLFSPARANSPVKSLSGGERNRLLLARLFARPANVLVLDEPTNDLDIDTLELLEELIQNYDGTVFIVSHDRAFIDQVVTSTLVYENSGRWREYEGGVQDWLTQAKRAKEFASLSPSSKTPPLQAAKKLVPLSNALVSQAASKVKPPAGVKLTFKEQKELDALPEWMAEKEARQNSIHETLNDARLFQNEPLKAKELAQELIQLEATIAEMLSRWEALSLKLEGQARGTS
;
A
#
# COMPACT_ATOMS: atom_id res chain seq x y z
N TYR A 1 -9.28 42.94 50.97
CA TYR A 1 -8.85 43.72 49.84
C TYR A 1 -8.16 42.76 48.84
N ASP A 2 -8.82 42.66 47.76
CA ASP A 2 -8.52 41.87 46.53
C ASP A 2 -7.10 41.99 46.02
N SER A 3 -6.56 40.91 45.58
CA SER A 3 -5.69 40.86 44.39
C SER A 3 -5.64 39.47 43.83
N SER A 4 -6.31 39.36 42.71
CA SER A 4 -6.36 38.30 41.71
C SER A 4 -5.00 37.70 41.33
N SER A 5 -4.83 36.41 41.58
CA SER A 5 -3.78 35.59 41.03
C SER A 5 -4.24 35.03 39.69
N LEU A 6 -3.66 35.53 38.61
CA LEU A 6 -3.74 34.96 37.26
C LEU A 6 -3.02 33.62 37.25
N ALA A 7 -3.79 32.55 37.36
CA ALA A 7 -3.36 31.18 37.07
C ALA A 7 -3.29 31.00 35.55
N TRP A 8 -2.11 30.81 35.03
CA TRP A 8 -1.89 30.30 33.69
C TRP A 8 -2.39 28.88 33.65
N ARG A 9 -3.63 28.68 33.19
CA ARG A 9 -4.12 27.35 32.80
C ARG A 9 -3.47 26.98 31.49
N ASN A 10 -2.68 25.93 31.55
CA ASN A 10 -2.24 25.16 30.38
C ASN A 10 -3.47 24.80 29.55
N VAL A 11 -3.59 25.39 28.37
CA VAL A 11 -4.52 24.93 27.33
C VAL A 11 -3.89 23.68 26.72
N TRP A 12 -4.13 22.55 27.36
CA TRP A 12 -4.11 21.27 26.69
C TRP A 12 -5.29 21.28 25.73
N ILE A 13 -5.05 21.33 24.46
CA ILE A 13 -6.05 20.96 23.45
C ILE A 13 -6.32 19.48 23.71
N ASN A 14 -7.37 19.25 24.46
CA ASN A 14 -7.94 17.95 24.71
C ASN A 14 -8.55 17.51 23.36
N PRO A 15 -8.11 16.42 22.71
CA PRO A 15 -8.75 15.93 21.49
C PRO A 15 -10.14 15.31 21.77
N HIS A 16 -10.65 15.42 23.00
CA HIS A 16 -12.01 15.08 23.37
C HIS A 16 -12.91 16.33 23.32
N LEU A 17 -13.03 16.96 22.18
CA LEU A 17 -14.24 17.71 21.87
C LEU A 17 -15.31 16.63 21.58
N CYS A 18 -16.06 16.28 22.63
CA CYS A 18 -17.39 15.72 22.47
C CYS A 18 -18.19 16.72 21.64
N ILE A 19 -18.23 16.52 20.35
CA ILE A 19 -19.32 17.02 19.54
C ILE A 19 -20.52 16.19 20.00
N ASP A 20 -21.48 16.83 20.63
CA ASP A 20 -22.84 16.30 20.83
C ASP A 20 -23.46 16.06 19.45
N ASN A 21 -23.06 14.97 18.81
CA ASN A 21 -23.75 14.38 17.70
C ASN A 21 -24.53 13.20 18.30
N THR A 22 -25.83 13.32 18.37
CA THR A 22 -26.77 12.25 18.74
C THR A 22 -26.80 11.10 17.70
N ALA A 23 -25.69 10.80 17.04
CA ALA A 23 -25.50 9.59 16.25
C ALA A 23 -25.33 8.43 17.24
N MET A 24 -26.28 7.48 17.27
CA MET A 24 -26.19 6.27 18.08
C MET A 24 -25.02 5.44 17.58
N SER A 25 -23.96 5.30 18.39
CA SER A 25 -22.86 4.41 18.10
C SER A 25 -23.36 2.96 18.09
N LEU A 26 -23.00 2.21 17.03
CA LEU A 26 -23.40 0.80 16.90
C LEU A 26 -22.60 -0.09 17.85
N ILE A 27 -21.31 0.21 18.00
CA ILE A 27 -20.37 -0.53 18.87
C ILE A 27 -19.50 0.51 19.57
N GLN A 28 -19.29 0.32 20.87
CA GLN A 28 -18.42 1.16 21.69
C GLN A 28 -17.49 0.28 22.53
N LEU A 29 -16.20 0.50 22.43
CA LEU A 29 -15.14 -0.06 23.26
C LEU A 29 -14.73 0.99 24.27
N GLN A 30 -14.74 0.64 25.58
CA GLN A 30 -14.44 1.57 26.67
C GLN A 30 -13.28 1.07 27.51
N GLN A 31 -12.24 1.88 27.62
CA GLN A 31 -11.05 1.67 28.46
C GLN A 31 -10.45 0.26 28.32
N ALA A 32 -10.45 -0.28 27.09
CA ALA A 32 -10.00 -1.64 26.86
C ALA A 32 -8.50 -1.79 27.05
N GLN A 33 -8.13 -2.84 27.72
CA GLN A 33 -6.74 -3.25 27.91
C GLN A 33 -6.55 -4.66 27.42
N LEU A 34 -5.41 -4.91 26.77
CA LEU A 34 -4.97 -6.24 26.35
C LEU A 34 -3.45 -6.27 26.36
N ALA A 35 -2.86 -7.29 26.98
CA ALA A 35 -1.41 -7.46 27.00
C ALA A 35 -1.00 -8.90 26.68
N PHE A 36 0.05 -9.05 25.88
CA PHE A 36 0.75 -10.32 25.71
C PHE A 36 2.08 -10.29 26.47
N GLY A 37 2.12 -10.97 27.60
CA GLY A 37 3.27 -10.94 28.51
C GLY A 37 3.48 -9.55 29.10
N HIS A 38 4.60 -8.90 28.78
CA HIS A 38 4.93 -7.56 29.29
C HIS A 38 4.63 -6.42 28.29
N VAL A 39 4.13 -6.75 27.12
CA VAL A 39 3.87 -5.76 26.05
C VAL A 39 2.39 -5.47 25.99
N PRO A 40 1.93 -4.25 26.34
CA PRO A 40 0.54 -3.87 26.16
C PRO A 40 0.25 -3.71 24.66
N LEU A 41 -0.75 -4.43 24.17
CA LEU A 41 -1.31 -4.28 22.83
C LEU A 41 -2.38 -3.21 22.79
N LEU A 42 -3.23 -3.15 23.82
CA LEU A 42 -4.21 -2.10 24.05
C LEU A 42 -3.98 -1.54 25.45
N ASP A 43 -3.95 -0.21 25.60
CA ASP A 43 -3.65 0.49 26.84
C ASP A 43 -4.69 1.58 27.09
N HIS A 44 -5.79 1.23 27.79
CA HIS A 44 -6.95 2.08 28.08
C HIS A 44 -7.52 2.71 26.81
N VAL A 45 -7.90 1.87 25.86
CA VAL A 45 -8.34 2.29 24.54
C VAL A 45 -9.85 2.52 24.52
N ASP A 46 -10.25 3.66 23.99
CA ASP A 46 -11.64 4.00 23.66
C ASP A 46 -11.82 4.02 22.15
N PHE A 47 -12.89 3.38 21.65
CA PHE A 47 -13.20 3.33 20.23
C PHE A 47 -14.72 3.22 20.01
N SER A 48 -15.22 3.82 18.94
CA SER A 48 -16.64 3.70 18.56
C SER A 48 -16.78 3.57 17.05
N ILE A 49 -17.85 2.90 16.63
CA ILE A 49 -18.28 2.79 15.23
C ILE A 49 -19.69 3.37 15.12
N GLU A 50 -19.85 4.31 14.21
CA GLU A 50 -21.12 4.95 13.89
C GLU A 50 -21.80 4.26 12.71
N GLN A 51 -23.07 4.60 12.47
CA GLN A 51 -23.84 4.04 11.37
C GLN A 51 -23.30 4.50 10.01
N GLN A 52 -23.16 3.58 9.05
CA GLN A 52 -22.62 3.81 7.70
C GLN A 52 -21.17 4.33 7.67
N GLU A 53 -20.45 4.18 8.74
CA GLU A 53 -19.06 4.57 8.82
C GLU A 53 -18.15 3.47 8.23
N ARG A 54 -17.10 3.90 7.51
CA ARG A 54 -16.09 3.01 6.93
C ARG A 54 -14.74 3.34 7.54
N VAL A 55 -14.33 2.52 8.50
CA VAL A 55 -13.10 2.74 9.27
C VAL A 55 -11.98 1.86 8.71
N GLY A 56 -10.86 2.46 8.36
CA GLY A 56 -9.61 1.78 8.08
C GLY A 56 -8.76 1.69 9.35
N LEU A 57 -8.49 0.48 9.87
CA LEU A 57 -7.62 0.27 11.02
C LEU A 57 -6.21 -0.08 10.55
N ILE A 58 -5.26 0.81 10.81
CA ILE A 58 -3.87 0.68 10.42
C ILE A 58 -2.94 0.60 11.64
N GLY A 59 -1.68 0.27 11.41
CA GLY A 59 -0.65 0.18 12.45
C GLY A 59 0.33 -0.93 12.14
N ARG A 60 1.44 -0.98 12.88
CA ARG A 60 2.51 -1.97 12.67
C ARG A 60 2.00 -3.40 12.87
N ASN A 61 2.70 -4.35 12.26
CA ASN A 61 2.40 -5.76 12.48
C ASN A 61 2.72 -6.16 13.94
N GLY A 62 1.81 -6.94 14.54
CA GLY A 62 1.92 -7.38 15.94
C GLY A 62 1.48 -6.34 16.98
N THR A 63 0.91 -5.20 16.59
CA THR A 63 0.39 -4.19 17.55
C THR A 63 -0.96 -4.56 18.17
N GLY A 64 -1.63 -5.62 17.70
CA GLY A 64 -2.92 -6.05 18.26
C GLY A 64 -4.14 -5.66 17.43
N LYS A 65 -3.99 -5.26 16.15
CA LYS A 65 -5.11 -4.92 15.27
C LYS A 65 -6.15 -6.03 15.16
N SER A 66 -5.71 -7.25 14.80
CA SER A 66 -6.61 -8.41 14.68
C SER A 66 -7.23 -8.82 16.02
N SER A 67 -6.48 -8.70 17.14
CA SER A 67 -7.03 -8.93 18.48
C SER A 67 -8.11 -7.90 18.83
N MET A 68 -7.88 -6.62 18.53
CA MET A 68 -8.90 -5.58 18.71
C MET A 68 -10.15 -5.88 17.87
N LEU A 69 -9.97 -6.29 16.61
CA LEU A 69 -11.09 -6.66 15.74
C LEU A 69 -11.89 -7.84 16.31
N LYS A 70 -11.23 -8.86 16.85
CA LYS A 70 -11.87 -10.00 17.50
C LYS A 70 -12.57 -9.63 18.80
N ILE A 71 -12.00 -8.70 19.59
CA ILE A 71 -12.65 -8.17 20.79
C ILE A 71 -13.94 -7.44 20.39
N LEU A 72 -13.90 -6.58 19.38
CA LEU A 72 -15.08 -5.89 18.87
C LEU A 72 -16.12 -6.85 18.27
N ALA A 73 -15.67 -7.99 17.71
CA ALA A 73 -16.53 -9.05 17.21
C ALA A 73 -17.12 -9.95 18.32
N GLY A 74 -16.67 -9.78 19.57
CA GLY A 74 -17.07 -10.66 20.70
C GLY A 74 -16.44 -12.04 20.67
N LEU A 75 -15.40 -12.26 19.86
CA LEU A 75 -14.68 -13.54 19.73
C LEU A 75 -13.57 -13.69 20.79
N GLU A 76 -13.04 -12.58 21.27
CA GLU A 76 -12.05 -12.51 22.34
C GLU A 76 -12.51 -11.51 23.41
N LEU A 77 -12.11 -11.70 24.66
CA LEU A 77 -12.39 -10.74 25.73
C LEU A 77 -11.14 -9.88 25.99
N PRO A 78 -11.29 -8.58 26.28
CA PRO A 78 -10.18 -7.78 26.76
C PRO A 78 -9.77 -8.19 28.18
N ASP A 79 -8.55 -7.89 28.61
CA ASP A 79 -8.07 -8.14 29.97
C ASP A 79 -8.82 -7.22 30.98
N ASP A 80 -9.12 -5.99 30.55
CA ASP A 80 -9.94 -5.00 31.31
C ASP A 80 -10.67 -4.09 30.31
N GLY A 81 -11.74 -3.40 30.80
CA GLY A 81 -12.61 -2.59 29.98
C GLY A 81 -13.88 -3.33 29.54
N SER A 82 -14.66 -2.70 28.66
CA SER A 82 -15.94 -3.27 28.21
C SER A 82 -16.25 -2.96 26.75
N VAL A 83 -16.97 -3.89 26.11
CA VAL A 83 -17.56 -3.70 24.78
C VAL A 83 -19.06 -3.58 24.92
N GLN A 84 -19.62 -2.49 24.41
CA GLN A 84 -21.05 -2.27 24.35
C GLN A 84 -21.51 -2.32 22.89
N MET A 85 -22.55 -3.11 22.61
CA MET A 85 -23.14 -3.22 21.28
C MET A 85 -24.60 -2.86 21.32
N GLN A 86 -25.09 -2.26 20.27
CA GLN A 86 -26.51 -1.97 20.11
C GLN A 86 -27.31 -3.28 20.11
N GLN A 87 -28.44 -3.30 20.80
CA GLN A 87 -29.28 -4.49 20.87
C GLN A 87 -29.82 -4.88 19.50
N GLY A 88 -29.67 -6.15 19.13
CA GLY A 88 -30.12 -6.68 17.83
C GLY A 88 -29.17 -6.41 16.65
N LEU A 89 -27.98 -5.84 16.89
CA LEU A 89 -26.97 -5.60 15.86
C LEU A 89 -26.52 -6.91 15.23
N LYS A 90 -26.56 -6.97 13.90
CA LYS A 90 -26.02 -8.08 13.12
C LYS A 90 -24.57 -7.76 12.71
N LEU A 91 -23.64 -8.56 13.19
CA LEU A 91 -22.23 -8.40 12.92
C LEU A 91 -21.72 -9.61 12.14
N ALA A 92 -20.87 -9.35 11.13
CA ALA A 92 -20.15 -10.38 10.42
C ALA A 92 -18.64 -10.10 10.47
N TYR A 93 -17.86 -11.17 10.66
CA TYR A 93 -16.38 -11.11 10.71
C TYR A 93 -15.79 -12.01 9.63
N VAL A 94 -14.91 -11.45 8.82
CA VAL A 94 -14.14 -12.18 7.81
C VAL A 94 -12.68 -12.19 8.24
N ALA A 95 -12.18 -13.38 8.58
CA ALA A 95 -10.80 -13.58 9.01
C ALA A 95 -9.82 -13.47 7.84
N GLN A 96 -8.56 -13.16 8.14
CA GLN A 96 -7.46 -13.10 7.18
C GLN A 96 -7.31 -14.40 6.39
N GLU A 97 -7.35 -15.54 7.09
CA GLU A 97 -7.40 -16.88 6.51
C GLU A 97 -8.74 -17.55 6.87
N PRO A 98 -9.71 -17.53 5.96
CA PRO A 98 -11.01 -18.13 6.23
C PRO A 98 -10.91 -19.66 6.29
N ILE A 99 -11.47 -20.25 7.33
CA ILE A 99 -11.55 -21.72 7.50
C ILE A 99 -12.81 -22.19 6.78
N LEU A 100 -12.65 -22.73 5.57
CA LEU A 100 -13.73 -23.32 4.79
C LEU A 100 -13.57 -24.84 4.76
N LEU A 101 -14.71 -25.57 4.79
CA LEU A 101 -14.70 -27.03 4.75
C LEU A 101 -14.42 -27.53 3.32
N ALA A 102 -13.31 -28.23 3.14
CA ALA A 102 -12.77 -28.63 1.83
C ALA A 102 -13.74 -29.46 0.96
N ASN A 103 -14.63 -30.24 1.58
CA ASN A 103 -15.55 -31.15 0.92
C ASN A 103 -16.92 -30.55 0.58
N GLN A 104 -17.14 -29.29 0.96
CA GLN A 104 -18.41 -28.59 0.67
C GLN A 104 -18.38 -27.96 -0.72
N THR A 105 -19.55 -27.80 -1.31
CA THR A 105 -19.78 -26.93 -2.46
C THR A 105 -19.78 -25.47 -2.01
N VAL A 106 -19.61 -24.54 -2.95
CA VAL A 106 -19.72 -23.10 -2.68
C VAL A 106 -21.09 -22.77 -2.09
N PHE A 107 -22.16 -23.37 -2.61
CA PHE A 107 -23.53 -23.18 -2.09
C PHE A 107 -23.64 -23.61 -0.62
N GLU A 108 -23.18 -24.81 -0.27
CA GLU A 108 -23.18 -25.31 1.11
C GLU A 108 -22.34 -24.42 2.03
N SER A 109 -21.16 -24.01 1.57
CA SER A 109 -20.28 -23.16 2.36
C SER A 109 -20.90 -21.78 2.63
N VAL A 110 -21.55 -21.15 1.65
CA VAL A 110 -22.25 -19.86 1.86
C VAL A 110 -23.46 -20.03 2.76
N SER A 111 -24.17 -21.18 2.66
CA SER A 111 -25.31 -21.49 3.51
C SER A 111 -24.96 -21.61 5.00
N GLU A 112 -23.70 -21.96 5.34
CA GLU A 112 -23.22 -21.97 6.74
C GLU A 112 -23.39 -20.61 7.43
N GLY A 113 -23.35 -19.49 6.68
CA GLY A 113 -23.63 -18.15 7.23
C GLY A 113 -25.07 -18.00 7.75
N LEU A 114 -26.01 -18.84 7.30
CA LEU A 114 -27.40 -18.87 7.73
C LEU A 114 -27.76 -20.12 8.55
N LYS A 115 -26.75 -20.84 9.06
CA LYS A 115 -26.92 -22.09 9.78
C LYS A 115 -27.96 -21.99 10.90
N ASP A 116 -27.90 -20.95 11.73
CA ASP A 116 -28.85 -20.70 12.80
C ASP A 116 -30.31 -20.64 12.30
N VAL A 117 -30.51 -20.10 11.10
CA VAL A 117 -31.84 -19.96 10.48
C VAL A 117 -32.29 -21.33 9.92
N ILE A 118 -31.37 -22.03 9.26
CA ILE A 118 -31.59 -23.36 8.71
C ILE A 118 -31.96 -24.36 9.86
N ASP A 119 -31.18 -24.31 10.95
CA ASP A 119 -31.43 -25.14 12.14
C ASP A 119 -32.83 -24.87 12.76
N LEU A 120 -33.28 -23.59 12.77
CA LEU A 120 -34.64 -23.25 13.22
C LEU A 120 -35.72 -23.80 12.28
N ILE A 121 -35.51 -23.79 10.98
CA ILE A 121 -36.42 -24.35 9.98
C ILE A 121 -36.49 -25.88 10.13
N ASP A 122 -35.35 -26.53 10.35
CA ASP A 122 -35.29 -27.99 10.58
C ASP A 122 -36.03 -28.37 11.86
N GLN A 123 -35.84 -27.64 12.97
CA GLN A 123 -36.59 -27.85 14.21
C GLN A 123 -38.08 -27.66 14.01
N TYR A 124 -38.49 -26.62 13.27
CA TYR A 124 -39.89 -26.37 12.92
C TYR A 124 -40.47 -27.53 12.10
N SER A 125 -39.74 -27.99 11.09
CA SER A 125 -40.15 -29.07 10.19
C SER A 125 -40.29 -30.41 10.89
N LEU A 126 -39.43 -30.67 11.90
CA LEU A 126 -39.47 -31.89 12.73
C LEU A 126 -40.49 -31.80 13.84
N GLY A 127 -41.16 -30.68 14.04
CA GLY A 127 -42.14 -30.48 15.10
C GLY A 127 -41.53 -30.42 16.50
N HIS A 128 -40.27 -30.05 16.62
CA HIS A 128 -39.55 -29.96 17.87
C HIS A 128 -39.69 -28.58 18.52
N GLY A 129 -40.30 -28.52 19.70
CA GLY A 129 -40.40 -27.28 20.49
C GLY A 129 -41.71 -26.52 20.28
N ASP A 130 -41.73 -25.25 20.64
CA ASP A 130 -42.87 -24.35 20.45
C ASP A 130 -42.86 -23.83 18.98
N LEU A 131 -43.78 -24.36 18.19
CA LEU A 131 -43.88 -24.07 16.75
C LEU A 131 -44.21 -22.62 16.48
N ASP A 132 -45.06 -21.97 17.29
CA ASP A 132 -45.42 -20.57 17.12
C ASP A 132 -44.21 -19.66 17.39
N ALA A 133 -43.43 -19.96 18.43
CA ALA A 133 -42.21 -19.26 18.77
C ALA A 133 -41.12 -19.48 17.71
N LEU A 134 -40.98 -20.66 17.12
CA LEU A 134 -40.06 -20.96 16.05
C LEU A 134 -40.44 -20.24 14.76
N GLN A 135 -41.72 -20.29 14.38
CA GLN A 135 -42.23 -19.57 13.20
C GLN A 135 -41.96 -18.08 13.32
N ASN A 136 -42.28 -17.44 14.43
CA ASN A 136 -41.98 -16.03 14.66
C ASN A 136 -40.49 -15.72 14.52
N LYS A 137 -39.59 -16.57 15.05
CA LYS A 137 -38.13 -16.39 14.91
C LYS A 137 -37.67 -16.52 13.48
N ILE A 138 -38.23 -17.43 12.69
CA ILE A 138 -37.91 -17.64 11.29
C ILE A 138 -38.40 -16.43 10.47
N GLU A 139 -39.62 -15.94 10.69
CA GLU A 139 -40.19 -14.79 10.01
C GLU A 139 -39.42 -13.49 10.29
N LEU A 140 -39.06 -13.23 11.55
CA LEU A 140 -38.23 -12.06 11.94
C LEU A 140 -36.88 -12.02 11.25
N ARG A 141 -36.35 -13.19 10.84
CA ARG A 141 -35.03 -13.28 10.16
C ARG A 141 -35.14 -13.47 8.65
N ASP A 142 -36.38 -13.35 8.07
CA ASP A 142 -36.66 -13.67 6.67
C ASP A 142 -36.11 -15.05 6.27
N GLY A 143 -36.33 -16.03 7.18
CA GLY A 143 -35.66 -17.33 7.09
C GLY A 143 -36.20 -18.20 5.96
N TRP A 144 -37.50 -18.10 5.62
CA TRP A 144 -38.10 -18.95 4.59
C TRP A 144 -37.44 -18.75 3.20
N ASN A 145 -36.85 -17.60 2.95
CA ASN A 145 -36.16 -17.25 1.70
C ASN A 145 -34.66 -17.51 1.73
N TRP A 146 -34.15 -18.28 2.69
CA TRP A 146 -32.70 -18.47 2.88
C TRP A 146 -31.96 -18.95 1.63
N SER A 147 -32.54 -19.92 0.89
CA SER A 147 -31.93 -20.48 -0.33
C SER A 147 -31.80 -19.43 -1.43
N GLN A 148 -32.85 -18.63 -1.65
CA GLN A 148 -32.82 -17.54 -2.61
C GLN A 148 -31.75 -16.49 -2.25
N ARG A 149 -31.64 -16.13 -0.98
CA ARG A 149 -30.60 -15.20 -0.49
C ARG A 149 -29.19 -15.73 -0.74
N VAL A 150 -28.97 -17.03 -0.56
CA VAL A 150 -27.70 -17.69 -0.89
C VAL A 150 -27.43 -17.58 -2.38
N ASP A 151 -28.39 -17.92 -3.24
CA ASP A 151 -28.24 -17.84 -4.70
C ASP A 151 -27.97 -16.41 -5.18
N GLU A 152 -28.71 -15.42 -4.66
CA GLU A 152 -28.50 -14.01 -4.99
C GLU A 152 -27.09 -13.54 -4.58
N THR A 153 -26.64 -13.95 -3.39
CA THR A 153 -25.30 -13.61 -2.89
C THR A 153 -24.21 -14.25 -3.75
N ILE A 154 -24.34 -15.52 -4.09
CA ILE A 154 -23.41 -16.25 -4.96
C ILE A 154 -23.33 -15.59 -6.34
N ASN A 155 -24.48 -15.25 -6.93
CA ASN A 155 -24.54 -14.57 -8.23
C ASN A 155 -23.93 -13.17 -8.19
N ARG A 156 -24.21 -12.38 -7.13
CA ARG A 156 -23.60 -11.05 -6.91
C ARG A 156 -22.07 -11.10 -6.83
N LEU A 157 -21.55 -12.18 -6.23
CA LEU A 157 -20.11 -12.41 -6.05
C LEU A 157 -19.48 -13.18 -7.22
N LYS A 158 -20.27 -13.49 -8.27
CA LYS A 158 -19.83 -14.21 -9.48
C LYS A 158 -19.14 -15.54 -9.15
N LEU A 159 -19.71 -16.29 -8.21
CA LEU A 159 -19.24 -17.61 -7.81
C LEU A 159 -20.04 -18.72 -8.50
N GLU A 160 -19.43 -19.90 -8.63
CA GLU A 160 -20.07 -21.11 -9.18
C GLU A 160 -20.62 -21.95 -8.05
N PRO A 161 -21.97 -22.11 -7.88
CA PRO A 161 -22.56 -22.73 -6.68
C PRO A 161 -22.15 -24.18 -6.45
N ASN A 162 -21.96 -24.94 -7.55
CA ASN A 162 -21.67 -26.39 -7.50
C ASN A 162 -20.18 -26.71 -7.41
N LYS A 163 -19.29 -25.72 -7.44
CA LYS A 163 -17.85 -25.93 -7.37
C LYS A 163 -17.41 -26.32 -5.97
N LEU A 164 -16.51 -27.29 -5.84
CA LEU A 164 -15.98 -27.72 -4.55
C LEU A 164 -14.99 -26.69 -4.01
N VAL A 165 -15.04 -26.41 -2.72
CA VAL A 165 -14.17 -25.45 -2.02
C VAL A 165 -12.68 -25.79 -2.19
N ASN A 166 -12.29 -27.06 -2.15
CA ASN A 166 -10.91 -27.50 -2.33
C ASN A 166 -10.33 -27.25 -3.73
N THR A 167 -11.16 -26.92 -4.73
CA THR A 167 -10.73 -26.61 -6.10
C THR A 167 -10.63 -25.11 -6.35
N LEU A 168 -10.93 -24.28 -5.35
CA LEU A 168 -10.93 -22.83 -5.45
C LEU A 168 -9.52 -22.27 -5.37
N SER A 169 -9.26 -21.18 -6.09
CA SER A 169 -8.08 -20.35 -5.84
C SER A 169 -8.21 -19.59 -4.52
N GLY A 170 -7.10 -19.15 -3.93
CA GLY A 170 -7.12 -18.35 -2.69
C GLY A 170 -8.06 -17.12 -2.77
N GLY A 171 -8.07 -16.42 -3.90
CA GLY A 171 -9.01 -15.30 -4.13
C GLY A 171 -10.47 -15.74 -4.22
N GLN A 172 -10.76 -16.89 -4.82
CA GLN A 172 -12.12 -17.44 -4.84
C GLN A 172 -12.57 -17.89 -3.44
N SER A 173 -11.68 -18.49 -2.65
CA SER A 173 -11.96 -18.87 -1.26
C SER A 173 -12.30 -17.65 -0.41
N LYS A 174 -11.59 -16.55 -0.57
CA LYS A 174 -11.92 -15.27 0.12
C LYS A 174 -13.27 -14.70 -0.32
N ARG A 175 -13.61 -14.80 -1.62
CA ARG A 175 -14.96 -14.41 -2.09
C ARG A 175 -16.06 -15.27 -1.47
N VAL A 176 -15.82 -16.56 -1.28
CA VAL A 176 -16.79 -17.47 -0.59
C VAL A 176 -16.95 -17.06 0.87
N ALA A 177 -15.87 -16.78 1.59
CA ALA A 177 -15.94 -16.30 2.97
C ALA A 177 -16.67 -14.95 3.09
N LEU A 178 -16.45 -14.05 2.14
CA LEU A 178 -17.19 -12.79 2.07
C LEU A 178 -18.68 -13.02 1.75
N ALA A 179 -19.00 -13.99 0.88
CA ALA A 179 -20.38 -14.40 0.60
C ALA A 179 -21.07 -14.93 1.86
N GLN A 180 -20.37 -15.78 2.61
CA GLN A 180 -20.84 -16.33 3.88
C GLN A 180 -21.13 -15.23 4.92
N ALA A 181 -20.32 -14.18 4.95
CA ALA A 181 -20.55 -13.01 5.80
C ALA A 181 -21.73 -12.16 5.31
N LEU A 182 -21.81 -11.86 4.02
CA LEU A 182 -22.80 -10.95 3.45
C LEU A 182 -24.21 -11.54 3.36
N VAL A 183 -24.33 -12.87 3.25
CA VAL A 183 -25.63 -13.55 3.22
C VAL A 183 -26.45 -13.32 4.49
N THR A 184 -25.78 -13.01 5.62
CA THR A 184 -26.45 -12.67 6.88
C THR A 184 -27.09 -11.27 6.86
N ALA A 185 -26.81 -10.45 5.83
CA ALA A 185 -27.15 -9.04 5.74
C ALA A 185 -26.74 -8.26 7.01
N PRO A 186 -25.42 -8.17 7.29
CA PRO A 186 -24.92 -7.57 8.52
C PRO A 186 -25.07 -6.03 8.51
N ASP A 187 -25.26 -5.45 9.71
CA ASP A 187 -25.22 -4.01 9.94
C ASP A 187 -23.79 -3.50 10.05
N VAL A 188 -22.89 -4.37 10.55
CA VAL A 188 -21.45 -4.09 10.66
C VAL A 188 -20.64 -5.25 10.09
N LEU A 189 -19.69 -4.93 9.22
CA LEU A 189 -18.79 -5.88 8.57
C LEU A 189 -17.35 -5.64 9.02
N PHE A 190 -16.74 -6.64 9.62
CA PHE A 190 -15.34 -6.65 10.01
C PHE A 190 -14.52 -7.46 9.01
N LEU A 191 -13.43 -6.84 8.51
CA LEU A 191 -12.55 -7.42 7.49
C LEU A 191 -11.11 -7.40 7.99
N ASP A 192 -10.49 -8.57 8.12
CA ASP A 192 -9.09 -8.70 8.50
C ASP A 192 -8.24 -9.03 7.27
N GLU A 193 -7.44 -8.07 6.78
CA GLU A 193 -6.59 -8.13 5.59
C GLU A 193 -7.32 -8.69 4.35
N PRO A 194 -8.44 -8.08 3.92
CA PRO A 194 -9.25 -8.64 2.84
C PRO A 194 -8.57 -8.58 1.48
N THR A 195 -7.60 -7.68 1.29
CA THR A 195 -6.88 -7.47 0.01
C THR A 195 -5.72 -8.43 -0.21
N ASN A 196 -5.16 -9.06 0.85
CA ASN A 196 -4.03 -9.97 0.74
C ASN A 196 -4.32 -11.14 -0.21
N HIS A 197 -3.38 -11.47 -1.07
CA HIS A 197 -3.46 -12.55 -2.08
C HIS A 197 -4.56 -12.40 -3.14
N LEU A 198 -5.25 -11.26 -3.20
CA LEU A 198 -6.18 -10.94 -4.28
C LEU A 198 -5.43 -10.32 -5.45
N ASP A 199 -5.86 -10.64 -6.67
CA ASP A 199 -5.41 -9.92 -7.87
C ASP A 199 -6.08 -8.54 -7.98
N ILE A 200 -5.49 -7.66 -8.77
CA ILE A 200 -5.94 -6.25 -8.90
C ILE A 200 -7.42 -6.16 -9.30
N ASP A 201 -7.88 -7.02 -10.21
CA ASP A 201 -9.29 -7.03 -10.64
C ASP A 201 -10.23 -7.42 -9.49
N SER A 202 -9.80 -8.35 -8.64
CA SER A 202 -10.55 -8.78 -7.45
C SER A 202 -10.54 -7.70 -6.37
N ILE A 203 -9.45 -6.94 -6.21
CA ILE A 203 -9.37 -5.81 -5.27
C ILE A 203 -10.33 -4.69 -5.72
N VAL A 204 -10.28 -4.29 -6.99
CA VAL A 204 -11.19 -3.26 -7.54
C VAL A 204 -12.65 -3.68 -7.37
N TRP A 205 -12.96 -4.94 -7.68
CA TRP A 205 -14.29 -5.48 -7.46
C TRP A 205 -14.73 -5.43 -5.98
N LEU A 206 -13.81 -5.77 -5.05
CA LEU A 206 -14.07 -5.69 -3.60
C LEU A 206 -14.32 -4.26 -3.15
N GLU A 207 -13.53 -3.29 -3.63
CA GLU A 207 -13.72 -1.87 -3.36
C GLU A 207 -15.12 -1.41 -3.76
N ASP A 208 -15.53 -1.71 -5.00
CA ASP A 208 -16.86 -1.35 -5.51
C ASP A 208 -17.98 -1.97 -4.65
N LEU A 209 -17.83 -3.25 -4.27
CA LEU A 209 -18.78 -3.94 -3.40
C LEU A 209 -18.93 -3.27 -2.03
N LEU A 210 -17.80 -2.84 -1.42
CA LEU A 210 -17.78 -2.22 -0.10
C LEU A 210 -18.26 -0.76 -0.13
N ILE A 211 -18.05 -0.05 -1.24
CA ILE A 211 -18.60 1.29 -1.45
C ILE A 211 -20.14 1.23 -1.50
N ASP A 212 -20.70 0.20 -2.15
CA ASP A 212 -22.14 -0.01 -2.28
C ASP A 212 -22.77 -0.61 -1.01
N PHE A 213 -21.96 -1.07 -0.06
CA PHE A 213 -22.46 -1.65 1.19
C PHE A 213 -23.08 -0.58 2.07
N LYS A 214 -24.33 -0.85 2.55
CA LYS A 214 -25.11 0.12 3.32
C LYS A 214 -24.84 0.10 4.82
N GLY A 215 -24.17 -0.91 5.34
CA GLY A 215 -23.77 -1.01 6.73
C GLY A 215 -22.45 -0.28 7.01
N SER A 216 -21.97 -0.43 8.25
CA SER A 216 -20.67 0.08 8.67
C SER A 216 -19.58 -0.95 8.43
N ILE A 217 -18.36 -0.49 8.18
CA ILE A 217 -17.21 -1.34 7.87
C ILE A 217 -16.06 -0.98 8.82
N LEU A 218 -15.39 -2.00 9.34
CA LEU A 218 -14.07 -1.86 9.95
C LEU A 218 -13.13 -2.83 9.24
N ALA A 219 -12.17 -2.29 8.49
CA ALA A 219 -11.22 -3.06 7.70
C ALA A 219 -9.79 -2.84 8.21
N ILE A 220 -9.08 -3.92 8.48
CA ILE A 220 -7.62 -3.90 8.64
C ILE A 220 -7.03 -4.15 7.27
N THR A 221 -6.19 -3.25 6.77
CA THR A 221 -5.45 -3.45 5.53
C THR A 221 -4.24 -2.54 5.44
N HIS A 222 -3.26 -2.96 4.66
CA HIS A 222 -2.08 -2.17 4.32
C HIS A 222 -2.13 -1.62 2.88
N ASP A 223 -3.20 -1.93 2.12
CA ASP A 223 -3.42 -1.40 0.77
C ASP A 223 -3.89 0.08 0.86
N ARG A 224 -2.98 0.98 0.51
CA ARG A 224 -3.20 2.44 0.58
C ARG A 224 -4.30 2.90 -0.38
N VAL A 225 -4.34 2.34 -1.59
CA VAL A 225 -5.34 2.69 -2.61
C VAL A 225 -6.73 2.22 -2.18
N PHE A 226 -6.82 1.04 -1.58
CA PHE A 226 -8.06 0.55 -0.99
C PHE A 226 -8.56 1.48 0.12
N LEU A 227 -7.68 1.89 1.03
CA LEU A 227 -8.03 2.83 2.11
C LEU A 227 -8.49 4.18 1.57
N ASP A 228 -7.86 4.71 0.52
CA ASP A 228 -8.26 5.97 -0.10
C ASP A 228 -9.64 5.90 -0.75
N ARG A 229 -10.00 4.74 -1.32
CA ARG A 229 -11.28 4.56 -1.99
C ARG A 229 -12.44 4.26 -1.06
N VAL A 230 -12.19 3.46 -0.02
CA VAL A 230 -13.25 2.89 0.82
C VAL A 230 -13.40 3.62 2.14
N ALA A 231 -12.31 4.00 2.81
CA ALA A 231 -12.35 4.54 4.16
C ALA A 231 -12.86 5.99 4.20
N THR A 232 -13.69 6.27 5.20
CA THR A 232 -14.13 7.63 5.57
C THR A 232 -13.39 8.16 6.79
N ARG A 233 -12.81 7.26 7.59
CA ARG A 233 -11.98 7.55 8.77
C ARG A 233 -10.86 6.53 8.86
N ILE A 234 -9.66 6.99 9.18
CA ILE A 234 -8.51 6.14 9.47
C ILE A 234 -8.24 6.15 10.97
N VAL A 235 -8.02 4.96 11.52
CA VAL A 235 -7.65 4.77 12.92
C VAL A 235 -6.32 4.05 12.97
N GLU A 236 -5.34 4.67 13.62
CA GLU A 236 -4.00 4.11 13.78
C GLU A 236 -3.84 3.54 15.19
N LEU A 237 -3.44 2.27 15.27
CA LEU A 237 -3.04 1.62 16.52
C LEU A 237 -1.52 1.68 16.64
N ASP A 238 -1.04 2.61 17.47
CA ASP A 238 0.39 2.76 17.75
C ASP A 238 0.65 2.65 19.26
N ARG A 239 1.56 1.75 19.65
CA ARG A 239 2.03 1.55 21.03
C ARG A 239 0.91 1.39 22.07
N GLY A 240 -0.16 0.70 21.68
CA GLY A 240 -1.29 0.43 22.54
C GLY A 240 -2.30 1.56 22.63
N LYS A 241 -2.17 2.63 21.86
CA LYS A 241 -3.11 3.74 21.80
C LYS A 241 -3.73 3.87 20.43
N LEU A 242 -4.98 4.32 20.36
CA LEU A 242 -5.67 4.63 19.11
C LEU A 242 -5.60 6.12 18.83
N LEU A 243 -5.23 6.45 17.60
CA LEU A 243 -5.29 7.78 17.04
C LEU A 243 -6.28 7.79 15.88
N SER A 244 -7.26 8.67 15.91
CA SER A 244 -8.30 8.75 14.89
C SER A 244 -8.09 9.97 14.00
N TYR A 245 -8.22 9.76 12.68
CA TYR A 245 -8.04 10.78 11.66
C TYR A 245 -9.24 10.74 10.73
N GLU A 246 -9.91 11.87 10.59
CA GLU A 246 -11.01 12.05 9.65
C GLU A 246 -10.50 12.06 8.21
N GLY A 247 -11.20 11.38 7.31
CA GLY A 247 -10.89 11.32 5.88
C GLY A 247 -10.26 10.00 5.44
N ASN A 248 -9.71 10.03 4.23
CA ASN A 248 -9.05 8.91 3.56
C ASN A 248 -7.56 8.78 3.95
N PHE A 249 -6.86 7.86 3.32
CA PHE A 249 -5.44 7.62 3.64
C PHE A 249 -4.53 8.80 3.26
N GLU A 250 -4.82 9.52 2.18
CA GLU A 250 -4.08 10.72 1.78
C GLU A 250 -4.20 11.83 2.85
N ALA A 251 -5.41 12.08 3.36
CA ALA A 251 -5.65 13.02 4.45
C ALA A 251 -4.91 12.61 5.72
N TYR A 252 -4.91 11.30 6.05
CA TYR A 252 -4.14 10.74 7.18
C TYR A 252 -2.64 11.03 7.03
N GLN A 253 -2.04 10.77 5.87
CA GLN A 253 -0.61 11.01 5.65
C GLN A 253 -0.22 12.47 5.90
N LEU A 254 -1.02 13.42 5.39
CA LEU A 254 -0.79 14.86 5.59
C LEU A 254 -0.86 15.26 7.06
N LEU A 255 -1.89 14.78 7.77
CA LEU A 255 -2.07 15.03 9.20
C LEU A 255 -0.96 14.41 10.04
N LYS A 256 -0.57 13.17 9.72
CA LYS A 256 0.52 12.44 10.39
C LYS A 256 1.86 13.15 10.21
N GLN A 257 2.19 13.60 9.01
CA GLN A 257 3.42 14.34 8.75
C GLN A 257 3.47 15.65 9.57
N THR A 258 2.34 16.36 9.62
CA THR A 258 2.22 17.58 10.42
C THR A 258 2.40 17.27 11.91
N GLN A 259 1.78 16.22 12.40
CA GLN A 259 1.91 15.77 13.80
C GLN A 259 3.36 15.41 14.15
N LEU A 260 4.03 14.61 13.30
CA LEU A 260 5.43 14.20 13.51
C LEU A 260 6.37 15.40 13.54
N THR A 261 6.17 16.40 12.69
CA THR A 261 6.97 17.64 12.70
C THR A 261 6.75 18.43 13.99
N GLN A 262 5.51 18.54 14.48
CA GLN A 262 5.19 19.19 15.74
C GLN A 262 5.78 18.43 16.94
N GLU A 263 5.66 17.10 16.96
CA GLU A 263 6.25 16.26 18.01
C GLU A 263 7.77 16.41 18.06
N ALA A 264 8.45 16.41 16.91
CA ALA A 264 9.89 16.62 16.83
C ALA A 264 10.32 17.97 17.45
N VAL A 265 9.57 19.05 17.17
CA VAL A 265 9.83 20.36 17.74
C VAL A 265 9.59 20.37 19.27
N ILE A 266 8.53 19.73 19.74
CA ILE A 266 8.23 19.63 21.19
C ILE A 266 9.30 18.81 21.90
N GLN A 267 9.72 17.67 21.29
CA GLN A 267 10.78 16.82 21.83
C GLN A 267 12.11 17.55 21.90
N ALA A 268 12.51 18.26 20.84
CA ALA A 268 13.73 19.05 20.83
C ALA A 268 13.73 20.16 21.92
N LYS A 269 12.58 20.80 22.14
CA LYS A 269 12.41 21.78 23.23
C LYS A 269 12.53 21.12 24.61
N SER A 270 11.91 19.96 24.81
CA SER A 270 11.96 19.22 26.07
C SER A 270 13.38 18.69 26.35
N ASP A 271 14.09 18.17 25.35
CA ASP A 271 15.48 17.69 25.51
C ASP A 271 16.43 18.84 25.79
N LYS A 272 16.24 20.00 25.17
CA LYS A 272 17.00 21.22 25.47
C LYS A 272 16.76 21.69 26.91
N LEU A 273 15.51 21.64 27.39
CA LEU A 273 15.16 21.98 28.76
C LEU A 273 15.78 21.00 29.75
N LEU A 274 15.70 19.70 29.48
CA LEU A 274 16.33 18.64 30.29
C LEU A 274 17.83 18.86 30.39
N ALA A 275 18.51 19.12 29.28
CA ALA A 275 19.95 19.40 29.27
C ALA A 275 20.31 20.63 30.11
N GLN A 276 19.49 21.70 30.05
CA GLN A 276 19.71 22.88 30.85
C GLN A 276 19.54 22.63 32.37
N GLU A 277 18.53 21.86 32.78
CA GLU A 277 18.31 21.49 34.16
C GLU A 277 19.37 20.53 34.70
N GLU A 278 19.89 19.61 33.83
CA GLU A 278 21.02 18.74 34.17
C GLU A 278 22.34 19.51 34.38
N ILE A 279 22.64 20.50 33.53
CA ILE A 279 23.81 21.39 33.71
C ILE A 279 23.68 22.18 35.00
N TRP A 280 22.47 22.66 35.31
CA TRP A 280 22.21 23.42 36.54
C TRP A 280 22.45 22.58 37.81
N ILE A 281 21.99 21.32 37.85
CA ILE A 281 22.23 20.42 38.99
C ILE A 281 23.74 20.13 39.17
N ARG A 282 24.46 19.90 38.05
CA ARG A 282 25.93 19.62 38.12
C ARG A 282 26.73 20.80 38.60
N LYS A 283 26.25 22.05 38.47
CA LYS A 283 26.96 23.26 38.92
C LYS A 283 26.87 23.52 40.41
N GLY A 284 26.28 22.61 41.21
CA GLY A 284 26.26 22.64 42.68
C GLY A 284 25.45 23.82 43.26
N VAL A 285 24.42 23.49 44.04
CA VAL A 285 23.58 24.49 44.72
C VAL A 285 24.04 24.61 46.17
N GLU A 286 24.89 25.57 46.45
CA GLU A 286 25.27 25.88 47.87
C GLU A 286 24.28 26.80 48.58
N ALA A 287 23.22 27.33 47.98
CA ALA A 287 22.29 28.19 48.73
C ALA A 287 20.86 28.19 48.15
N ARG A 288 19.89 27.78 49.00
CA ARG A 288 18.44 27.91 48.99
C ARG A 288 17.62 26.63 48.80
N ARG A 289 17.40 25.94 49.92
CA ARG A 289 16.69 24.65 50.05
C ARG A 289 15.26 24.61 49.51
N THR A 290 14.48 25.64 49.52
CA THR A 290 13.04 25.63 49.22
C THR A 290 12.72 25.81 47.72
N ARG A 291 13.50 26.58 46.95
CA ARG A 291 13.37 26.70 45.49
C ARG A 291 14.00 25.56 44.69
N SER A 292 14.79 24.76 45.34
CA SER A 292 15.50 23.63 44.73
C SER A 292 14.60 22.39 44.60
N GLN A 293 13.65 22.16 45.50
CA GLN A 293 12.80 20.97 45.49
C GLN A 293 11.84 20.94 44.29
N SER A 294 11.23 22.06 43.92
CA SER A 294 10.34 22.12 42.75
C SER A 294 11.10 21.88 41.41
N ARG A 295 12.37 22.31 41.35
CA ARG A 295 13.23 22.06 40.17
C ARG A 295 13.72 20.62 40.10
N ILE A 296 14.03 20.01 41.22
CA ILE A 296 14.42 18.59 41.31
C ILE A 296 13.21 17.75 40.90
N ALA A 297 12.01 18.01 41.44
CA ALA A 297 10.80 17.30 41.02
C ALA A 297 10.53 17.45 39.52
N ARG A 298 10.72 18.65 38.97
CA ARG A 298 10.58 18.87 37.52
C ARG A 298 11.62 18.12 36.70
N LEU A 299 12.86 17.99 37.16
CA LEU A 299 13.88 17.23 36.48
C LEU A 299 13.56 15.72 36.53
N GLU A 300 13.07 15.24 37.68
CA GLU A 300 12.64 13.84 37.82
C GLU A 300 11.46 13.56 36.88
N ASP A 301 10.51 14.43 36.76
CA ASP A 301 9.38 14.35 35.83
C ASP A 301 9.85 14.39 34.38
N LEU A 302 10.77 15.29 34.01
CA LEU A 302 11.37 15.31 32.66
C LEU A 302 12.16 14.05 32.34
N ARG A 303 12.87 13.46 33.31
CA ARG A 303 13.57 12.20 33.15
C ARG A 303 12.61 11.02 33.02
N ALA A 304 11.56 10.97 33.85
CA ALA A 304 10.51 9.96 33.77
C ALA A 304 9.79 10.04 32.42
N THR A 305 9.45 11.24 31.96
CA THR A 305 8.87 11.48 30.62
C THR A 305 9.81 11.01 29.51
N ARG A 306 11.11 11.28 29.61
CA ARG A 306 12.10 10.80 28.63
C ARG A 306 12.24 9.29 28.66
N GLN A 307 12.27 8.64 29.84
CA GLN A 307 12.32 7.19 29.97
C GLN A 307 11.05 6.48 29.48
N ALA A 308 9.89 7.13 29.68
CA ALA A 308 8.60 6.63 29.21
C ALA A 308 8.43 6.80 27.69
N ARG A 309 9.27 7.62 27.03
CA ARG A 309 9.26 7.74 25.56
C ARG A 309 9.62 6.40 24.94
N ARG A 310 8.71 5.87 24.18
CA ARG A 310 8.97 4.79 23.24
C ARG A 310 9.50 5.45 21.97
N ASP A 311 10.81 5.37 21.73
CA ASP A 311 11.45 6.06 20.61
C ASP A 311 10.79 5.67 19.28
N VAL A 312 10.50 6.68 18.45
CA VAL A 312 10.19 6.49 17.04
C VAL A 312 11.47 5.98 16.38
N VAL A 313 11.43 4.82 15.75
CA VAL A 313 12.55 4.30 14.97
C VAL A 313 12.73 5.28 13.80
N GLY A 314 13.86 6.00 13.80
CA GLY A 314 14.12 7.06 12.84
C GLY A 314 14.25 6.55 11.40
N GLN A 315 14.09 7.44 10.42
CA GLN A 315 14.41 7.19 9.01
C GLN A 315 15.91 6.89 8.91
N VAL A 316 16.25 5.79 8.28
CA VAL A 316 17.63 5.32 8.13
C VAL A 316 18.04 5.39 6.67
N LYS A 317 19.19 6.00 6.39
CA LYS A 317 19.81 5.91 5.05
C LYS A 317 20.48 4.57 4.91
N LEU A 318 19.90 3.67 4.14
CA LEU A 318 20.45 2.35 3.82
C LEU A 318 21.36 2.42 2.60
N GLU A 319 22.56 1.88 2.72
CA GLU A 319 23.41 1.53 1.59
C GLU A 319 23.18 0.07 1.21
N ILE A 320 22.99 -0.18 -0.09
CA ILE A 320 22.74 -1.53 -0.64
C ILE A 320 23.98 -1.99 -1.37
N ASP A 321 24.34 -3.28 -1.26
CA ASP A 321 25.41 -3.88 -2.05
C ASP A 321 24.95 -4.05 -3.50
N LYS A 322 25.58 -3.31 -4.41
CA LYS A 322 25.25 -3.30 -5.85
C LYS A 322 25.85 -4.46 -6.63
N GLY A 323 26.68 -5.29 -5.98
CA GLY A 323 27.40 -6.36 -6.67
C GLY A 323 28.30 -5.86 -7.81
N ALA A 324 28.88 -6.79 -8.56
CA ALA A 324 29.61 -6.44 -9.78
C ALA A 324 28.61 -6.01 -10.88
N PRO A 325 28.85 -4.90 -11.61
CA PRO A 325 27.93 -4.44 -12.66
C PRO A 325 27.75 -5.51 -13.73
N SER A 326 26.47 -5.83 -14.04
CA SER A 326 26.11 -6.68 -15.20
C SER A 326 26.44 -5.97 -16.53
N GLY A 327 26.35 -6.66 -17.66
CA GLY A 327 26.30 -6.05 -18.98
C GLY A 327 25.12 -5.05 -19.08
N LYS A 328 25.10 -4.22 -20.14
CA LYS A 328 23.97 -3.29 -20.39
C LYS A 328 22.65 -4.01 -20.65
N LEU A 329 22.72 -5.23 -21.13
CA LEU A 329 21.58 -6.09 -21.46
C LEU A 329 21.37 -7.11 -20.35
N VAL A 330 20.11 -7.30 -19.94
CA VAL A 330 19.68 -8.35 -19.00
C VAL A 330 19.11 -9.54 -19.77
N ALA A 331 18.13 -9.31 -20.63
CA ALA A 331 17.56 -10.33 -21.49
C ALA A 331 16.97 -9.72 -22.76
N VAL A 332 17.02 -10.46 -23.86
CA VAL A 332 16.25 -10.22 -25.09
C VAL A 332 15.44 -11.46 -25.36
N LEU A 333 14.13 -11.29 -25.44
CA LEU A 333 13.18 -12.33 -25.81
C LEU A 333 12.65 -11.99 -27.20
N ASP A 334 12.62 -12.97 -28.09
CA ASP A 334 12.13 -12.81 -29.45
C ASP A 334 11.13 -13.91 -29.77
N GLN A 335 9.88 -13.53 -29.99
CA GLN A 335 8.75 -14.41 -30.34
C GLN A 335 8.66 -15.66 -29.44
N VAL A 336 8.72 -15.46 -28.12
CA VAL A 336 8.73 -16.54 -27.14
C VAL A 336 7.33 -17.12 -26.94
N TYR A 337 7.24 -18.47 -26.96
CA TYR A 337 6.03 -19.23 -26.70
C TYR A 337 6.26 -20.25 -25.58
N LYS A 338 5.26 -20.43 -24.71
CA LYS A 338 5.25 -21.42 -23.62
C LYS A 338 3.85 -21.88 -23.32
N SER A 339 3.64 -23.21 -23.31
CA SER A 339 2.36 -23.83 -22.98
C SER A 339 2.54 -25.00 -22.00
N TYR A 340 1.51 -25.32 -21.23
CA TYR A 340 1.45 -26.48 -20.36
C TYR A 340 0.22 -27.32 -20.65
N PRO A 341 0.23 -28.64 -20.33
CA PRO A 341 -0.99 -29.45 -20.38
C PRO A 341 -2.08 -28.84 -19.53
N ASP A 342 -3.30 -28.74 -20.04
CA ASP A 342 -4.44 -28.23 -19.30
C ASP A 342 -5.15 -29.35 -18.54
N PRO A 343 -5.01 -29.44 -17.20
CA PRO A 343 -5.64 -30.47 -16.41
C PRO A 343 -7.18 -30.30 -16.27
N SER A 344 -7.69 -29.14 -16.61
CA SER A 344 -9.13 -28.80 -16.51
C SER A 344 -9.91 -29.12 -17.78
N SER A 345 -9.22 -29.41 -18.88
CA SER A 345 -9.86 -29.69 -20.16
C SER A 345 -10.31 -31.16 -20.26
N ALA A 346 -11.56 -31.38 -20.62
CA ALA A 346 -12.10 -32.69 -20.92
C ALA A 346 -11.46 -33.34 -22.23
N VAL A 347 -10.72 -32.52 -22.98
CA VAL A 347 -10.04 -32.97 -24.21
C VAL A 347 -8.63 -33.43 -23.87
N SER A 348 -8.36 -34.75 -24.09
CA SER A 348 -7.04 -35.31 -23.85
C SER A 348 -5.99 -34.60 -24.76
N GLY A 349 -4.97 -34.01 -24.13
CA GLY A 349 -3.89 -33.31 -24.85
C GLY A 349 -4.14 -31.80 -25.08
N ALA A 350 -5.19 -31.22 -24.50
CA ALA A 350 -5.37 -29.77 -24.51
C ALA A 350 -4.21 -29.09 -23.78
N LYS A 351 -3.70 -28.00 -24.36
CA LYS A 351 -2.64 -27.18 -23.78
C LYS A 351 -3.21 -25.81 -23.41
N LYS A 352 -2.80 -25.31 -22.26
CA LYS A 352 -3.04 -23.94 -21.83
C LYS A 352 -1.83 -23.11 -22.21
N ASP A 353 -2.03 -22.11 -23.06
CA ASP A 353 -0.98 -21.18 -23.46
C ASP A 353 -0.74 -20.18 -22.32
N ILE A 354 0.51 -20.07 -21.89
CA ILE A 354 0.95 -19.17 -20.80
C ILE A 354 1.66 -17.95 -21.38
N VAL A 355 2.49 -18.15 -22.40
CA VAL A 355 3.17 -17.07 -23.10
C VAL A 355 3.01 -17.29 -24.60
N VAL A 356 2.51 -16.27 -25.30
CA VAL A 356 2.22 -16.30 -26.75
C VAL A 356 2.83 -15.07 -27.40
N ASP A 357 3.76 -15.31 -28.34
CA ASP A 357 4.39 -14.27 -29.18
C ASP A 357 4.96 -13.10 -28.37
N PHE A 358 5.69 -13.42 -27.29
CA PHE A 358 6.23 -12.41 -26.40
C PHE A 358 7.65 -12.01 -26.85
N SER A 359 7.82 -10.69 -27.11
CA SER A 359 9.11 -10.09 -27.44
C SER A 359 9.35 -8.89 -26.57
N ALA A 360 10.53 -8.84 -25.90
CA ALA A 360 10.92 -7.74 -25.03
C ALA A 360 12.44 -7.59 -24.96
N THR A 361 12.93 -6.39 -24.70
CA THR A 361 14.35 -6.10 -24.47
C THR A 361 14.51 -5.44 -23.12
N LEU A 362 15.11 -6.15 -22.17
CA LEU A 362 15.25 -5.74 -20.77
C LEU A 362 16.69 -5.29 -20.51
N LEU A 363 16.84 -4.09 -19.98
CA LEU A 363 18.11 -3.42 -19.77
C LEU A 363 18.52 -3.39 -18.30
N ARG A 364 19.80 -3.16 -18.04
CA ARG A 364 20.28 -2.95 -16.68
C ARG A 364 19.71 -1.66 -16.11
N GLY A 365 19.19 -1.73 -14.88
CA GLY A 365 18.58 -0.62 -14.15
C GLY A 365 17.08 -0.50 -14.34
N ASP A 366 16.48 -1.33 -15.23
CA ASP A 366 15.02 -1.36 -15.37
C ASP A 366 14.39 -1.93 -14.11
N LYS A 367 13.30 -1.32 -13.68
CA LYS A 367 12.45 -1.78 -12.58
C LYS A 367 11.10 -2.18 -13.16
N ILE A 368 10.87 -3.49 -13.26
CA ILE A 368 9.81 -4.06 -14.07
C ILE A 368 8.76 -4.70 -13.18
N GLY A 369 7.53 -4.18 -13.25
CA GLY A 369 6.36 -4.76 -12.61
C GLY A 369 5.72 -5.85 -13.49
N ILE A 370 5.36 -7.00 -12.92
CA ILE A 370 4.66 -8.08 -13.62
C ILE A 370 3.25 -8.19 -13.06
N ILE A 371 2.25 -7.85 -13.88
CA ILE A 371 0.85 -7.73 -13.48
C ILE A 371 0.00 -8.73 -14.25
N GLY A 372 -0.87 -9.43 -13.54
CA GLY A 372 -1.84 -10.36 -14.14
C GLY A 372 -2.58 -11.16 -13.09
N PRO A 373 -3.71 -11.78 -13.43
CA PRO A 373 -4.50 -12.57 -12.51
C PRO A 373 -3.70 -13.75 -11.94
N ASN A 374 -4.18 -14.28 -10.83
CA ASN A 374 -3.58 -15.46 -10.23
C ASN A 374 -3.70 -16.66 -11.18
N GLY A 375 -2.58 -17.39 -11.41
CA GLY A 375 -2.51 -18.47 -12.39
C GLY A 375 -2.35 -18.04 -13.87
N ALA A 376 -2.09 -16.76 -14.14
CA ALA A 376 -1.77 -16.25 -15.48
C ALA A 376 -0.39 -16.71 -15.99
N GLY A 377 0.51 -17.16 -15.08
CA GLY A 377 1.86 -17.57 -15.44
C GLY A 377 2.94 -16.52 -15.17
N LYS A 378 2.73 -15.61 -14.22
CA LYS A 378 3.71 -14.59 -13.82
C LYS A 378 5.08 -15.20 -13.50
N THR A 379 5.11 -16.22 -12.65
CA THR A 379 6.34 -16.94 -12.28
C THR A 379 6.96 -17.68 -13.48
N THR A 380 6.14 -18.20 -14.40
CA THR A 380 6.63 -18.85 -15.63
C THR A 380 7.32 -17.84 -16.54
N LEU A 381 6.70 -16.66 -16.75
CA LEU A 381 7.30 -15.58 -17.53
C LEU A 381 8.63 -15.14 -16.91
N LEU A 382 8.68 -14.98 -15.60
CA LEU A 382 9.89 -14.61 -14.88
C LEU A 382 11.01 -15.63 -15.09
N LYS A 383 10.73 -16.92 -14.94
CA LYS A 383 11.70 -18.01 -15.18
C LYS A 383 12.19 -18.07 -16.64
N LEU A 384 11.36 -17.73 -17.61
CA LEU A 384 11.76 -17.58 -19.02
C LEU A 384 12.72 -16.39 -19.18
N ILE A 385 12.39 -15.22 -18.61
CA ILE A 385 13.22 -14.02 -18.67
C ILE A 385 14.62 -14.27 -18.08
N LEU A 386 14.69 -15.03 -16.98
CA LEU A 386 15.95 -15.35 -16.30
C LEU A 386 16.69 -16.56 -16.92
N GLY A 387 16.09 -17.21 -17.91
CA GLY A 387 16.68 -18.37 -18.58
C GLY A 387 16.67 -19.66 -17.78
N GLU A 388 15.91 -19.70 -16.67
CA GLU A 388 15.73 -20.91 -15.84
C GLU A 388 14.80 -21.92 -16.50
N LEU A 389 13.95 -21.45 -17.41
CA LEU A 389 13.02 -22.24 -18.17
C LEU A 389 13.26 -22.03 -19.67
N GLN A 390 13.27 -23.14 -20.45
CA GLN A 390 13.37 -23.05 -21.87
C GLN A 390 12.02 -22.79 -22.54
N PRO A 391 11.93 -21.93 -23.55
CA PRO A 391 10.71 -21.71 -24.32
C PRO A 391 10.39 -22.94 -25.19
N ASP A 392 9.12 -23.11 -25.56
CA ASP A 392 8.69 -24.12 -26.50
C ASP A 392 9.05 -23.71 -27.96
N SER A 393 9.04 -22.40 -28.24
CA SER A 393 9.57 -21.80 -29.48
C SER A 393 9.95 -20.33 -29.21
N GLY A 394 10.75 -19.74 -30.10
CA GLY A 394 11.35 -18.44 -29.96
C GLY A 394 12.75 -18.49 -29.34
N ASP A 395 13.41 -17.33 -29.27
CA ASP A 395 14.78 -17.23 -28.80
C ASP A 395 14.86 -16.32 -27.52
N ILE A 396 15.70 -16.77 -26.57
CA ILE A 396 16.04 -16.00 -25.39
C ILE A 396 17.55 -15.81 -25.33
N LYS A 397 18.00 -14.55 -25.32
CA LYS A 397 19.40 -14.18 -25.16
C LYS A 397 19.60 -13.50 -23.82
N LEU A 398 20.37 -14.11 -22.93
CA LEU A 398 20.69 -13.58 -21.61
C LEU A 398 21.91 -12.67 -21.66
N GLY A 399 21.92 -11.67 -20.79
CA GLY A 399 23.08 -10.81 -20.54
C GLY A 399 24.22 -11.55 -19.86
N THR A 400 25.35 -10.87 -19.72
CA THR A 400 26.55 -11.43 -19.10
C THR A 400 26.67 -11.03 -17.63
N LYS A 401 27.22 -11.93 -16.79
CA LYS A 401 27.51 -11.71 -15.36
C LYS A 401 26.25 -11.35 -14.55
N LEU A 402 25.13 -11.99 -14.84
CA LEU A 402 23.93 -11.83 -14.04
C LEU A 402 24.11 -12.58 -12.71
N SER A 403 23.89 -11.86 -11.59
CA SER A 403 23.82 -12.40 -10.24
C SER A 403 22.42 -12.13 -9.73
N VAL A 404 21.58 -13.16 -9.71
CA VAL A 404 20.16 -13.06 -9.36
C VAL A 404 19.99 -13.38 -7.88
N ALA A 405 19.26 -12.52 -7.16
CA ALA A 405 18.79 -12.79 -5.80
C ALA A 405 17.27 -12.83 -5.80
N TYR A 406 16.74 -13.89 -5.23
CA TYR A 406 15.30 -14.11 -5.11
C TYR A 406 14.80 -13.78 -3.72
N PHE A 407 13.71 -13.02 -3.66
CA PHE A 407 12.82 -12.97 -2.51
C PHE A 407 11.63 -13.88 -2.82
N ASP A 408 11.66 -15.09 -2.26
CA ASP A 408 10.60 -16.07 -2.44
C ASP A 408 9.63 -16.03 -1.26
N GLN A 409 8.34 -16.03 -1.57
CA GLN A 409 7.25 -16.12 -0.59
C GLN A 409 7.30 -17.44 0.22
N HIS A 410 7.94 -18.48 -0.29
CA HIS A 410 8.10 -19.76 0.39
C HIS A 410 9.20 -19.67 1.45
N ARG A 411 8.78 -19.42 2.68
CA ARG A 411 9.57 -19.23 3.93
C ARG A 411 10.40 -20.46 4.35
N GLU A 412 10.63 -21.41 3.46
CA GLU A 412 11.27 -22.70 3.76
C GLU A 412 12.75 -22.61 4.18
N THR A 413 13.40 -21.46 3.99
CA THR A 413 14.84 -21.29 4.28
C THR A 413 15.14 -20.63 5.62
N LEU A 414 14.12 -20.42 6.48
CA LEU A 414 14.34 -19.82 7.80
C LEU A 414 14.81 -20.87 8.82
N ASP A 415 16.06 -20.77 9.26
CA ASP A 415 16.47 -21.46 10.48
C ASP A 415 15.85 -20.75 11.70
N LEU A 416 14.76 -21.32 12.20
CA LEU A 416 13.99 -20.74 13.31
C LEU A 416 14.77 -20.66 14.63
N ASN A 417 15.86 -21.41 14.78
CA ASN A 417 16.68 -21.45 16.00
C ASN A 417 17.90 -20.54 15.94
N ALA A 418 18.28 -20.08 14.73
CA ALA A 418 19.39 -19.13 14.57
C ALA A 418 19.07 -17.78 15.24
N SER A 419 20.09 -17.08 15.74
CA SER A 419 19.95 -15.69 16.14
C SER A 419 19.76 -14.78 14.91
N LEU A 420 19.17 -13.58 15.09
CA LEU A 420 19.01 -12.64 13.98
C LEU A 420 20.38 -12.28 13.38
N VAL A 421 21.41 -12.12 14.20
CA VAL A 421 22.79 -11.84 13.75
C VAL A 421 23.32 -12.97 12.88
N ASP A 422 23.26 -14.22 13.37
CA ASP A 422 23.74 -15.38 12.62
C ASP A 422 22.95 -15.65 11.35
N PHE A 423 21.66 -15.31 11.34
CA PHE A 423 20.83 -15.45 10.14
C PHE A 423 21.26 -14.49 9.01
N ILE A 424 21.66 -13.26 9.34
CA ILE A 424 22.15 -12.27 8.36
C ILE A 424 23.58 -12.61 7.92
N SER A 425 24.48 -12.88 8.87
CA SER A 425 25.91 -13.12 8.62
C SER A 425 26.42 -14.29 9.49
N PRO A 426 26.30 -15.53 8.98
CA PRO A 426 26.70 -16.72 9.75
C PRO A 426 28.16 -16.67 10.17
N GLY A 427 28.40 -16.71 11.50
CA GLY A 427 29.75 -16.74 12.08
C GLY A 427 30.54 -15.44 12.01
N SER A 428 29.92 -14.31 11.66
CA SER A 428 30.56 -12.99 11.61
C SER A 428 29.68 -11.92 12.21
N GLU A 429 30.27 -11.03 13.02
CA GLU A 429 29.57 -9.83 13.51
C GLU A 429 29.56 -8.68 12.47
N TRP A 430 30.23 -8.86 11.35
CA TRP A 430 30.39 -7.85 10.31
C TRP A 430 29.82 -8.34 8.99
N ILE A 431 29.20 -7.41 8.28
CA ILE A 431 28.68 -7.60 6.94
C ILE A 431 29.38 -6.63 5.99
N GLU A 432 29.72 -7.08 4.80
CA GLU A 432 30.26 -6.24 3.73
C GLU A 432 29.11 -5.82 2.81
N ILE A 433 28.89 -4.52 2.70
CA ILE A 433 27.88 -3.93 1.81
C ILE A 433 28.62 -3.01 0.84
N GLY A 434 28.76 -3.45 -0.41
CA GLY A 434 29.57 -2.74 -1.38
C GLY A 434 31.03 -2.61 -0.94
N SER A 435 31.50 -1.38 -0.69
CA SER A 435 32.86 -1.10 -0.21
C SER A 435 32.97 -0.91 1.30
N GLN A 436 31.86 -0.97 2.03
CA GLN A 436 31.83 -0.67 3.46
C GLN A 436 31.62 -1.93 4.31
N LYS A 437 32.32 -1.98 5.44
CA LYS A 437 32.05 -2.98 6.50
C LYS A 437 31.13 -2.36 7.54
N LYS A 438 29.98 -2.98 7.77
CA LYS A 438 29.00 -2.56 8.76
C LYS A 438 28.80 -3.63 9.81
N HIS A 439 28.64 -3.25 11.08
CA HIS A 439 28.33 -4.21 12.14
C HIS A 439 26.89 -4.70 11.96
N VAL A 440 26.64 -6.01 12.04
CA VAL A 440 25.34 -6.65 11.79
C VAL A 440 24.22 -6.07 12.66
N LYS A 441 24.51 -5.74 13.95
CA LYS A 441 23.50 -5.11 14.82
C LYS A 441 23.08 -3.73 14.34
N SER A 442 24.03 -2.93 13.81
CA SER A 442 23.70 -1.64 13.20
C SER A 442 22.90 -1.80 11.91
N TYR A 443 23.25 -2.80 11.10
CA TYR A 443 22.51 -3.16 9.90
C TYR A 443 21.06 -3.60 10.22
N LEU A 444 20.87 -4.44 11.24
CA LEU A 444 19.53 -4.83 11.69
C LEU A 444 18.71 -3.64 12.20
N THR A 445 19.36 -2.63 12.80
CA THR A 445 18.66 -1.41 13.22
C THR A 445 18.11 -0.63 12.02
N ASP A 446 18.79 -0.64 10.88
CA ASP A 446 18.32 -0.03 9.64
C ASP A 446 17.04 -0.72 9.12
N PHE A 447 16.85 -2.01 9.43
CA PHE A 447 15.62 -2.76 9.16
C PHE A 447 14.66 -2.74 10.35
N LEU A 448 14.71 -1.70 11.19
CA LEU A 448 13.78 -1.47 12.29
C LEU A 448 13.80 -2.54 13.38
N PHE A 449 14.88 -3.29 13.52
CA PHE A 449 15.08 -4.20 14.66
C PHE A 449 15.78 -3.49 15.81
N SER A 450 15.25 -3.64 17.02
CA SER A 450 15.93 -3.13 18.21
C SER A 450 17.27 -3.86 18.44
N PRO A 451 18.37 -3.16 18.77
CA PRO A 451 19.65 -3.78 19.07
C PRO A 451 19.58 -4.84 20.20
N ALA A 452 18.66 -4.66 21.15
CA ALA A 452 18.43 -5.63 22.23
C ALA A 452 17.91 -6.98 21.73
N ARG A 453 17.18 -7.00 20.60
CA ARG A 453 16.61 -8.21 19.99
C ARG A 453 17.54 -8.89 18.99
N ALA A 454 18.70 -8.31 18.67
CA ALA A 454 19.62 -8.82 17.66
C ALA A 454 20.10 -10.27 17.94
N ASN A 455 20.16 -10.66 19.19
CA ASN A 455 20.54 -12.02 19.62
C ASN A 455 19.32 -12.94 19.87
N SER A 456 18.09 -12.47 19.65
CA SER A 456 16.89 -13.30 19.80
C SER A 456 16.80 -14.34 18.67
N PRO A 457 16.21 -15.52 18.93
CA PRO A 457 16.02 -16.53 17.89
C PRO A 457 14.92 -16.09 16.91
N VAL A 458 15.07 -16.44 15.64
CA VAL A 458 14.12 -16.12 14.56
C VAL A 458 12.69 -16.58 14.87
N LYS A 459 12.51 -17.67 15.59
CA LYS A 459 11.20 -18.17 16.01
C LYS A 459 10.38 -17.20 16.87
N SER A 460 11.06 -16.26 17.56
CA SER A 460 10.40 -15.25 18.40
C SER A 460 9.81 -14.07 17.60
N LEU A 461 10.02 -14.03 16.28
CA LEU A 461 9.55 -12.98 15.41
C LEU A 461 8.12 -13.22 14.94
N SER A 462 7.33 -12.15 14.82
CA SER A 462 6.05 -12.14 14.13
C SER A 462 6.23 -12.41 12.62
N GLY A 463 5.14 -12.71 11.90
CA GLY A 463 5.18 -12.91 10.44
C GLY A 463 5.81 -11.74 9.69
N GLY A 464 5.35 -10.51 9.95
CA GLY A 464 5.90 -9.31 9.34
C GLY A 464 7.36 -9.03 9.71
N GLU A 465 7.77 -9.29 10.95
CA GLU A 465 9.19 -9.19 11.36
C GLU A 465 10.06 -10.22 10.64
N ARG A 466 9.55 -11.44 10.41
CA ARG A 466 10.26 -12.45 9.62
C ARG A 466 10.47 -12.01 8.18
N ASN A 467 9.44 -11.46 7.55
CA ASN A 467 9.54 -10.92 6.19
C ASN A 467 10.57 -9.79 6.13
N ARG A 468 10.57 -8.89 7.12
CA ARG A 468 11.57 -7.82 7.24
C ARG A 468 12.99 -8.37 7.40
N LEU A 469 13.16 -9.42 8.16
CA LEU A 469 14.46 -10.11 8.30
C LEU A 469 14.91 -10.76 6.99
N LEU A 470 14.00 -11.37 6.23
CA LEU A 470 14.29 -11.93 4.91
C LEU A 470 14.70 -10.84 3.92
N LEU A 471 14.03 -9.68 3.94
CA LEU A 471 14.44 -8.51 3.14
C LEU A 471 15.85 -8.05 3.53
N ALA A 472 16.14 -7.94 4.83
CA ALA A 472 17.47 -7.60 5.29
C ALA A 472 18.53 -8.58 4.77
N ARG A 473 18.26 -9.88 4.78
CA ARG A 473 19.17 -10.89 4.22
C ARG A 473 19.31 -10.79 2.70
N LEU A 474 18.24 -10.48 1.99
CA LEU A 474 18.27 -10.29 0.53
C LEU A 474 19.20 -9.16 0.13
N PHE A 475 19.03 -7.98 0.75
CA PHE A 475 19.84 -6.80 0.46
C PHE A 475 21.27 -6.86 1.01
N ALA A 476 21.56 -7.83 1.88
CA ALA A 476 22.89 -8.12 2.38
C ALA A 476 23.76 -8.90 1.38
N ARG A 477 23.16 -9.47 0.33
CA ARG A 477 23.87 -10.27 -0.66
C ARG A 477 24.19 -9.44 -1.90
N PRO A 478 25.42 -9.56 -2.44
CA PRO A 478 25.76 -8.88 -3.68
C PRO A 478 24.98 -9.47 -4.85
N ALA A 479 24.06 -8.70 -5.40
CA ALA A 479 23.26 -9.07 -6.56
C ALA A 479 23.15 -7.88 -7.53
N ASN A 480 22.96 -8.14 -8.81
CA ASN A 480 22.70 -7.11 -9.81
C ASN A 480 21.33 -7.27 -10.49
N VAL A 481 20.63 -8.35 -10.16
CA VAL A 481 19.23 -8.59 -10.51
C VAL A 481 18.50 -9.05 -9.27
N LEU A 482 17.45 -8.33 -8.87
CA LEU A 482 16.55 -8.69 -7.79
C LEU A 482 15.23 -9.19 -8.36
N VAL A 483 14.72 -10.25 -7.76
CA VAL A 483 13.41 -10.83 -8.07
C VAL A 483 12.59 -10.82 -6.80
N LEU A 484 11.50 -10.10 -6.81
CA LEU A 484 10.60 -9.93 -5.68
C LEU A 484 9.23 -10.50 -6.06
N ASP A 485 8.89 -11.66 -5.50
CA ASP A 485 7.58 -12.31 -5.73
C ASP A 485 6.68 -12.05 -4.53
N GLU A 486 5.64 -11.21 -4.73
CA GLU A 486 4.70 -10.73 -3.73
C GLU A 486 5.39 -10.21 -2.44
N PRO A 487 6.35 -9.27 -2.54
CA PRO A 487 7.12 -8.82 -1.39
C PRO A 487 6.28 -7.97 -0.42
N THR A 488 5.15 -7.44 -0.87
CA THR A 488 4.25 -6.57 -0.11
C THR A 488 3.33 -7.32 0.83
N ASN A 489 3.13 -8.62 0.62
CA ASN A 489 2.27 -9.43 1.47
C ASN A 489 2.77 -9.46 2.92
N ASP A 490 1.85 -9.27 3.87
CA ASP A 490 2.12 -9.26 5.31
C ASP A 490 3.12 -8.18 5.79
N LEU A 491 3.44 -7.16 4.97
CA LEU A 491 4.23 -6.01 5.40
C LEU A 491 3.32 -4.89 5.92
N ASP A 492 3.77 -4.23 6.97
CA ASP A 492 3.14 -3.00 7.44
C ASP A 492 3.59 -1.79 6.59
N ILE A 493 2.85 -0.69 6.68
CA ILE A 493 3.08 0.51 5.87
C ILE A 493 4.52 1.04 6.04
N ASP A 494 5.05 1.06 7.27
CA ASP A 494 6.43 1.52 7.52
C ASP A 494 7.47 0.64 6.80
N THR A 495 7.24 -0.67 6.76
CA THR A 495 8.14 -1.63 6.08
C THR A 495 7.99 -1.53 4.56
N LEU A 496 6.78 -1.25 4.06
CA LEU A 496 6.55 -0.98 2.63
C LEU A 496 7.30 0.27 2.18
N GLU A 497 7.23 1.36 2.93
CA GLU A 497 7.98 2.59 2.65
C GLU A 497 9.49 2.37 2.65
N LEU A 498 10.00 1.60 3.61
CA LEU A 498 11.41 1.20 3.63
C LEU A 498 11.79 0.40 2.38
N LEU A 499 10.96 -0.56 1.98
CA LEU A 499 11.20 -1.38 0.78
C LEU A 499 11.19 -0.53 -0.49
N GLU A 500 10.25 0.42 -0.61
CA GLU A 500 10.18 1.39 -1.70
C GLU A 500 11.49 2.20 -1.81
N GLU A 501 11.95 2.76 -0.69
CA GLU A 501 13.20 3.52 -0.64
C GLU A 501 14.42 2.67 -1.04
N LEU A 502 14.50 1.43 -0.55
CA LEU A 502 15.56 0.50 -0.89
C LEU A 502 15.60 0.21 -2.39
N ILE A 503 14.44 -0.10 -3.00
CA ILE A 503 14.38 -0.42 -4.42
C ILE A 503 14.64 0.83 -5.27
N GLN A 504 14.12 1.99 -4.88
CA GLN A 504 14.38 3.25 -5.61
C GLN A 504 15.88 3.59 -5.66
N ASN A 505 16.62 3.33 -4.59
CA ASN A 505 18.05 3.56 -4.49
C ASN A 505 18.91 2.42 -5.06
N TYR A 506 18.29 1.32 -5.50
CA TYR A 506 19.00 0.19 -6.07
C TYR A 506 19.30 0.41 -7.54
N ASP A 507 20.59 0.39 -7.94
CA ASP A 507 21.05 0.64 -9.33
C ASP A 507 20.99 -0.62 -10.24
N GLY A 508 20.66 -1.79 -9.68
CA GLY A 508 20.47 -3.02 -10.43
C GLY A 508 19.08 -3.13 -11.07
N THR A 509 18.86 -4.21 -11.80
CA THR A 509 17.55 -4.51 -12.38
C THR A 509 16.66 -5.20 -11.37
N VAL A 510 15.39 -4.83 -11.31
CA VAL A 510 14.42 -5.39 -10.37
C VAL A 510 13.20 -5.92 -11.12
N PHE A 511 12.83 -7.15 -10.86
CA PHE A 511 11.56 -7.75 -11.28
C PHE A 511 10.65 -7.85 -10.07
N ILE A 512 9.45 -7.30 -10.17
CA ILE A 512 8.48 -7.23 -9.09
C ILE A 512 7.19 -7.87 -9.55
N VAL A 513 6.77 -8.93 -8.88
CA VAL A 513 5.41 -9.45 -8.97
C VAL A 513 4.67 -8.95 -7.74
N SER A 514 3.70 -8.08 -7.89
CA SER A 514 2.91 -7.57 -6.77
C SER A 514 1.50 -7.19 -7.22
N HIS A 515 0.59 -7.20 -6.27
CA HIS A 515 -0.78 -6.72 -6.44
C HIS A 515 -1.02 -5.38 -5.72
N ASP A 516 -0.01 -4.85 -5.03
CA ASP A 516 -0.05 -3.50 -4.42
C ASP A 516 0.19 -2.44 -5.49
N ARG A 517 -0.88 -1.73 -5.84
CA ARG A 517 -0.88 -0.71 -6.90
C ARG A 517 0.00 0.50 -6.55
N ALA A 518 -0.09 0.98 -5.29
CA ALA A 518 0.71 2.13 -4.83
C ALA A 518 2.20 1.81 -4.86
N PHE A 519 2.57 0.62 -4.40
CA PHE A 519 3.95 0.15 -4.41
C PHE A 519 4.51 0.05 -5.84
N ILE A 520 3.75 -0.55 -6.77
CA ILE A 520 4.17 -0.66 -8.17
C ILE A 520 4.35 0.75 -8.77
N ASP A 521 3.37 1.65 -8.60
CA ASP A 521 3.41 3.01 -9.16
C ASP A 521 4.61 3.83 -8.66
N GLN A 522 5.08 3.59 -7.44
CA GLN A 522 6.22 4.33 -6.87
C GLN A 522 7.59 3.77 -7.27
N VAL A 523 7.66 2.50 -7.65
CA VAL A 523 8.95 1.80 -7.79
C VAL A 523 9.29 1.46 -9.24
N VAL A 524 8.31 1.10 -10.08
CA VAL A 524 8.60 0.55 -11.41
C VAL A 524 8.81 1.60 -12.48
N THR A 525 9.60 1.26 -13.49
CA THR A 525 9.80 2.06 -14.71
C THR A 525 8.91 1.59 -15.86
N SER A 526 8.58 0.29 -15.89
CA SER A 526 7.66 -0.31 -16.87
C SER A 526 6.92 -1.49 -16.26
N THR A 527 5.81 -1.88 -16.87
CA THR A 527 4.98 -3.01 -16.44
C THR A 527 4.75 -4.00 -17.57
N LEU A 528 4.91 -5.30 -17.27
CA LEU A 528 4.53 -6.42 -18.13
C LEU A 528 3.15 -6.91 -17.70
N VAL A 529 2.15 -6.68 -18.53
CA VAL A 529 0.75 -6.95 -18.20
C VAL A 529 0.19 -8.10 -19.02
N TYR A 530 -0.55 -8.97 -18.35
CA TYR A 530 -1.27 -10.08 -19.00
C TYR A 530 -2.57 -9.58 -19.65
N GLU A 531 -2.70 -9.72 -20.96
CA GLU A 531 -3.86 -9.27 -21.75
C GLU A 531 -4.82 -10.39 -22.17
N ASN A 532 -4.85 -11.51 -21.47
CA ASN A 532 -5.59 -12.74 -21.78
C ASN A 532 -4.94 -13.66 -22.84
N SER A 533 -5.37 -14.93 -22.83
CA SER A 533 -4.94 -15.95 -23.80
C SER A 533 -3.42 -16.08 -23.98
N GLY A 534 -2.66 -15.92 -22.89
CA GLY A 534 -1.21 -16.04 -22.91
C GLY A 534 -0.45 -14.85 -23.48
N ARG A 535 -1.11 -13.76 -23.83
CA ARG A 535 -0.45 -12.55 -24.33
C ARG A 535 0.01 -11.65 -23.21
N TRP A 536 1.28 -11.28 -23.27
CA TRP A 536 1.91 -10.31 -22.38
C TRP A 536 2.31 -9.07 -23.16
N ARG A 537 2.11 -7.92 -22.57
CA ARG A 537 2.48 -6.66 -23.20
C ARG A 537 3.18 -5.74 -22.21
N GLU A 538 4.21 -5.06 -22.71
CA GLU A 538 4.94 -4.05 -21.97
C GLU A 538 4.23 -2.69 -22.08
N TYR A 539 4.11 -2.01 -20.95
CA TYR A 539 3.61 -0.65 -20.83
C TYR A 539 4.63 0.19 -20.09
N GLU A 540 4.84 1.41 -20.52
CA GLU A 540 5.66 2.40 -19.81
C GLU A 540 4.93 2.90 -18.58
N GLY A 541 5.62 2.96 -17.42
CA GLY A 541 5.07 3.43 -16.15
C GLY A 541 4.43 2.34 -15.29
N GLY A 542 3.64 2.78 -14.30
CA GLY A 542 3.01 1.95 -13.30
C GLY A 542 1.62 1.43 -13.67
N VAL A 543 0.84 1.06 -12.66
CA VAL A 543 -0.54 0.54 -12.81
C VAL A 543 -1.49 1.62 -13.33
N GLN A 544 -1.36 2.84 -12.85
CA GLN A 544 -2.18 3.98 -13.27
C GLN A 544 -1.98 4.29 -14.76
N ASP A 545 -0.71 4.29 -15.20
CA ASP A 545 -0.33 4.51 -16.59
C ASP A 545 -0.87 3.40 -17.48
N TRP A 546 -0.69 2.13 -17.07
CA TRP A 546 -1.28 0.98 -17.76
C TRP A 546 -2.79 1.11 -17.92
N LEU A 547 -3.53 1.38 -16.83
CA LEU A 547 -5.00 1.50 -16.88
C LEU A 547 -5.42 2.60 -17.85
N THR A 548 -4.70 3.73 -17.87
CA THR A 548 -4.98 4.85 -18.77
C THR A 548 -4.69 4.47 -20.23
N GLN A 549 -3.55 3.83 -20.50
CA GLN A 549 -3.17 3.36 -21.83
C GLN A 549 -4.10 2.27 -22.34
N ALA A 550 -4.47 1.30 -21.49
CA ALA A 550 -5.41 0.23 -21.83
C ALA A 550 -6.81 0.76 -22.15
N LYS A 551 -7.29 1.78 -21.41
CA LYS A 551 -8.58 2.44 -21.66
C LYS A 551 -8.57 3.15 -23.02
N ARG A 552 -7.52 3.91 -23.31
CA ARG A 552 -7.34 4.58 -24.61
C ARG A 552 -7.29 3.57 -25.76
N ALA A 553 -6.55 2.46 -25.61
CA ALA A 553 -6.48 1.42 -26.62
C ALA A 553 -7.84 0.77 -26.92
N LYS A 554 -8.65 0.53 -25.89
CA LYS A 554 -10.03 0.03 -26.04
C LYS A 554 -10.96 1.06 -26.75
N GLU A 555 -10.84 2.33 -26.40
CA GLU A 555 -11.59 3.42 -27.06
C GLU A 555 -11.22 3.53 -28.56
N PHE A 556 -9.93 3.47 -28.91
CA PHE A 556 -9.49 3.46 -30.30
C PHE A 556 -9.96 2.22 -31.07
N ALA A 557 -9.94 1.04 -30.43
CA ALA A 557 -10.45 -0.19 -31.03
C ALA A 557 -11.98 -0.12 -31.29
N SER A 558 -12.73 0.55 -30.44
CA SER A 558 -14.17 0.73 -30.60
C SER A 558 -14.55 1.77 -31.66
N LEU A 559 -13.65 2.71 -31.96
CA LEU A 559 -13.83 3.75 -32.98
C LEU A 559 -13.44 3.30 -34.40
N SER A 560 -12.79 2.14 -34.55
CA SER A 560 -12.46 1.57 -35.87
C SER A 560 -13.67 0.84 -36.44
N PRO A 561 -14.23 1.27 -37.57
CA PRO A 561 -15.38 0.58 -38.18
C PRO A 561 -14.95 -0.81 -38.62
N SER A 562 -15.70 -1.81 -38.13
CA SER A 562 -15.58 -3.23 -38.51
C SER A 562 -15.67 -3.39 -40.04
N SER A 563 -14.53 -3.45 -40.72
CA SER A 563 -14.46 -3.96 -42.07
C SER A 563 -14.52 -5.48 -42.03
N LYS A 564 -15.72 -6.02 -42.13
CA LYS A 564 -15.95 -7.41 -42.50
C LYS A 564 -15.46 -7.62 -43.92
N THR A 565 -14.28 -8.14 -44.12
CA THR A 565 -13.87 -8.73 -45.41
C THR A 565 -13.92 -10.24 -45.28
N PRO A 566 -14.59 -10.96 -46.18
CA PRO A 566 -14.66 -12.41 -46.13
C PRO A 566 -13.30 -13.04 -46.59
N PRO A 567 -13.01 -14.27 -46.21
CA PRO A 567 -11.71 -14.90 -46.53
C PRO A 567 -11.67 -15.27 -48.02
N LEU A 568 -10.73 -14.66 -48.74
CA LEU A 568 -10.38 -15.13 -50.10
C LEU A 568 -9.34 -16.24 -49.99
N GLN A 569 -9.71 -17.38 -50.63
CA GLN A 569 -8.94 -18.59 -50.78
C GLN A 569 -7.68 -18.40 -51.63
N ALA A 570 -6.73 -19.24 -51.33
CA ALA A 570 -5.45 -19.48 -51.95
C ALA A 570 -5.40 -19.28 -53.49
N ALA A 571 -4.35 -18.58 -53.96
CA ALA A 571 -3.74 -18.86 -55.27
C ALA A 571 -2.28 -18.41 -55.35
N LYS A 572 -1.39 -19.38 -55.38
CA LYS A 572 -0.19 -19.57 -56.20
C LYS A 572 0.70 -18.38 -56.61
N LYS A 573 1.98 -18.54 -56.23
CA LYS A 573 3.22 -18.22 -56.94
C LYS A 573 3.12 -17.29 -58.17
N LEU A 574 3.88 -16.21 -58.17
CA LEU A 574 4.63 -15.76 -59.33
C LEU A 574 5.82 -14.84 -58.95
N VAL A 575 6.87 -14.98 -59.73
CA VAL A 575 8.25 -14.59 -59.81
C VAL A 575 8.44 -13.04 -59.94
N PRO A 576 9.63 -12.50 -59.64
CA PRO A 576 9.88 -11.05 -59.61
C PRO A 576 10.12 -10.47 -61.01
N LEU A 577 9.58 -9.29 -61.23
CA LEU A 577 9.97 -8.46 -62.40
C LEU A 577 10.29 -7.02 -61.94
N SER A 578 11.40 -6.60 -62.48
CA SER A 578 12.15 -5.38 -62.34
C SER A 578 11.39 -4.06 -62.46
N ASN A 579 11.97 -3.06 -61.74
CA ASN A 579 11.93 -1.62 -61.96
C ASN A 579 11.40 -1.13 -63.30
N ALA A 580 10.40 -0.27 -63.26
CA ALA A 580 10.33 1.06 -63.88
C ALA A 580 8.93 1.64 -63.86
N LEU A 581 8.85 2.95 -63.58
CA LEU A 581 7.72 3.81 -63.82
C LEU A 581 6.45 3.67 -62.92
N VAL A 582 6.40 4.39 -61.81
CA VAL A 582 5.33 5.36 -61.57
C VAL A 582 5.89 6.44 -60.61
N SER A 583 6.42 7.49 -61.17
CA SER A 583 6.46 8.79 -60.50
C SER A 583 5.10 9.46 -60.81
N GLN A 584 4.45 9.87 -59.76
CA GLN A 584 3.56 11.02 -59.63
C GLN A 584 2.38 10.71 -58.69
N ALA A 585 2.37 11.53 -57.66
CA ALA A 585 1.28 11.73 -56.68
C ALA A 585 1.51 11.09 -55.30
N ALA A 586 2.60 11.51 -54.63
CA ALA A 586 2.61 11.60 -53.17
C ALA A 586 2.94 13.09 -52.86
N SER A 587 1.95 13.84 -52.53
CA SER A 587 2.08 15.18 -51.96
C SER A 587 2.90 15.05 -50.68
N LYS A 588 4.11 15.57 -50.71
CA LYS A 588 5.00 15.75 -49.57
C LYS A 588 4.30 16.63 -48.53
N VAL A 589 3.80 16.03 -47.47
CA VAL A 589 3.65 16.74 -46.20
C VAL A 589 5.06 16.86 -45.65
N LYS A 590 5.66 18.04 -45.83
CA LYS A 590 6.89 18.44 -45.12
C LYS A 590 6.62 18.36 -43.61
N PRO A 591 7.51 17.76 -42.80
CA PRO A 591 7.47 17.99 -41.38
C PRO A 591 7.59 19.52 -41.14
N PRO A 592 6.92 20.10 -40.14
CA PRO A 592 6.99 21.52 -39.85
C PRO A 592 8.46 21.87 -39.61
N ALA A 593 8.96 22.78 -40.41
CA ALA A 593 10.30 23.36 -40.25
C ALA A 593 10.41 23.87 -38.82
N GLY A 594 11.44 23.47 -38.09
CA GLY A 594 11.72 23.94 -36.75
C GLY A 594 11.66 25.47 -36.73
N VAL A 595 10.71 25.99 -35.97
CA VAL A 595 10.52 27.44 -35.81
C VAL A 595 11.73 27.92 -35.01
N LYS A 596 12.66 28.60 -35.66
CA LYS A 596 13.83 29.22 -35.01
C LYS A 596 13.34 30.22 -33.98
N LEU A 597 13.90 30.17 -32.76
CA LEU A 597 13.70 31.19 -31.75
C LEU A 597 14.03 32.56 -32.34
N THR A 598 13.13 33.51 -32.18
CA THR A 598 13.39 34.90 -32.55
C THR A 598 14.36 35.51 -31.53
N PHE A 599 15.10 36.52 -31.92
CA PHE A 599 16.03 37.24 -31.02
C PHE A 599 15.31 37.76 -29.74
N LYS A 600 14.04 38.10 -29.88
CA LYS A 600 13.20 38.54 -28.77
C LYS A 600 12.86 37.37 -27.79
N GLU A 601 12.54 36.18 -28.32
CA GLU A 601 12.28 34.98 -27.52
C GLU A 601 13.58 34.47 -26.84
N GLN A 602 14.74 34.59 -27.48
CA GLN A 602 16.03 34.25 -26.87
C GLN A 602 16.33 35.15 -25.67
N LYS A 603 16.16 36.47 -25.84
CA LYS A 603 16.36 37.44 -24.76
C LYS A 603 15.35 37.25 -23.61
N GLU A 604 14.13 36.85 -23.94
CA GLU A 604 13.10 36.49 -22.94
C GLU A 604 13.50 35.23 -22.16
N LEU A 605 13.98 34.18 -22.83
CA LEU A 605 14.46 32.94 -22.22
C LEU A 605 15.62 33.18 -21.26
N ASP A 606 16.57 34.05 -21.60
CA ASP A 606 17.73 34.38 -20.78
C ASP A 606 17.37 35.25 -19.56
N ALA A 607 16.28 36.06 -19.65
CA ALA A 607 15.82 36.93 -18.55
C ALA A 607 14.85 36.30 -17.60
N LEU A 608 14.08 35.27 -18.05
CA LEU A 608 13.06 34.58 -17.23
C LEU A 608 13.58 34.04 -15.91
N PRO A 609 14.75 33.38 -15.81
CA PRO A 609 15.27 32.87 -14.53
C PRO A 609 15.54 33.99 -13.50
N GLU A 610 16.03 35.12 -13.89
CA GLU A 610 16.24 36.27 -12.99
C GLU A 610 14.92 36.85 -12.48
N TRP A 611 13.92 36.98 -13.36
CA TRP A 611 12.60 37.47 -12.98
C TRP A 611 11.86 36.48 -12.05
N MET A 612 12.02 35.20 -12.28
CA MET A 612 11.46 34.16 -11.38
C MET A 612 12.13 34.24 -10.00
N ALA A 613 13.44 34.33 -9.93
CA ALA A 613 14.16 34.44 -8.66
C ALA A 613 13.78 35.71 -7.87
N GLU A 614 13.52 36.85 -8.55
CA GLU A 614 13.01 38.06 -7.89
C GLU A 614 11.62 37.87 -7.30
N LYS A 615 10.72 37.18 -8.04
CA LYS A 615 9.37 36.90 -7.57
C LYS A 615 9.34 35.87 -6.42
N GLU A 616 10.18 34.84 -6.49
CA GLU A 616 10.36 33.86 -5.41
C GLU A 616 10.94 34.51 -4.12
N ALA A 617 11.91 35.42 -4.28
CA ALA A 617 12.42 36.18 -3.13
C ALA A 617 11.33 37.02 -2.45
N ARG A 618 10.44 37.63 -3.26
CA ARG A 618 9.31 38.40 -2.74
C ARG A 618 8.29 37.48 -2.07
N GLN A 619 8.01 36.31 -2.64
CA GLN A 619 7.13 35.28 -2.06
C GLN A 619 7.64 34.85 -0.68
N ASN A 620 8.93 34.52 -0.57
CA ASN A 620 9.55 34.13 0.69
C ASN A 620 9.45 35.25 1.75
N SER A 621 9.68 36.51 1.37
CA SER A 621 9.54 37.67 2.26
C SER A 621 8.11 37.84 2.79
N ILE A 622 7.10 37.56 1.94
CA ILE A 622 5.68 37.60 2.35
C ILE A 622 5.38 36.43 3.28
N HIS A 623 5.88 35.24 3.00
CA HIS A 623 5.74 34.07 3.88
C HIS A 623 6.35 34.31 5.26
N GLU A 624 7.55 34.89 5.34
CA GLU A 624 8.16 35.28 6.62
C GLU A 624 7.30 36.28 7.39
N THR A 625 6.72 37.25 6.69
CA THR A 625 5.85 38.27 7.31
C THR A 625 4.53 37.68 7.77
N LEU A 626 3.94 36.77 7.01
CA LEU A 626 2.68 36.07 7.38
C LEU A 626 2.88 35.05 8.49
N ASN A 627 4.09 34.53 8.70
CA ASN A 627 4.40 33.66 9.85
C ASN A 627 4.44 34.37 11.21
N ASP A 628 4.43 35.70 11.24
CA ASP A 628 4.32 36.43 12.50
C ASP A 628 2.86 36.50 12.96
N ALA A 629 2.53 35.69 13.97
CA ALA A 629 1.19 35.66 14.56
C ALA A 629 0.64 37.01 15.05
N ARG A 630 1.55 37.99 15.33
CA ARG A 630 1.18 39.33 15.76
C ARG A 630 0.59 40.19 14.64
N LEU A 631 0.91 39.88 13.38
CA LEU A 631 0.39 40.57 12.21
C LEU A 631 -1.14 40.39 12.09
N PHE A 632 -1.63 39.17 12.34
CA PHE A 632 -3.06 38.88 12.26
C PHE A 632 -3.88 39.53 13.43
N GLN A 633 -3.23 39.78 14.59
CA GLN A 633 -3.86 40.42 15.72
C GLN A 633 -3.86 41.95 15.60
N ASN A 634 -2.77 42.55 15.09
CA ASN A 634 -2.58 43.99 15.08
C ASN A 634 -3.01 44.64 13.75
N GLU A 635 -2.82 43.98 12.63
CA GLU A 635 -3.06 44.52 11.29
C GLU A 635 -3.76 43.51 10.36
N PRO A 636 -5.01 43.09 10.64
CA PRO A 636 -5.69 42.02 9.88
C PRO A 636 -5.95 42.38 8.42
N LEU A 637 -6.09 43.66 8.08
CA LEU A 637 -6.26 44.10 6.69
C LEU A 637 -4.99 43.92 5.89
N LYS A 638 -3.83 44.21 6.45
CA LYS A 638 -2.52 44.04 5.83
C LYS A 638 -2.17 42.55 5.63
N ALA A 639 -2.54 41.69 6.59
CA ALA A 639 -2.40 40.25 6.45
C ALA A 639 -3.24 39.72 5.28
N LYS A 640 -4.45 40.24 5.08
CA LYS A 640 -5.31 39.88 3.97
C LYS A 640 -4.77 40.36 2.61
N GLU A 641 -4.21 41.58 2.55
CA GLU A 641 -3.57 42.13 1.35
C GLU A 641 -2.33 41.29 0.98
N LEU A 642 -1.48 40.95 1.94
CA LEU A 642 -0.30 40.11 1.73
C LEU A 642 -0.68 38.70 1.26
N ALA A 643 -1.76 38.11 1.80
CA ALA A 643 -2.25 36.81 1.33
C ALA A 643 -2.79 36.87 -0.11
N GLN A 644 -3.43 37.96 -0.50
CA GLN A 644 -3.86 38.17 -1.89
C GLN A 644 -2.68 38.39 -2.84
N GLU A 645 -1.65 39.16 -2.39
CA GLU A 645 -0.41 39.34 -3.14
C GLU A 645 0.31 38.00 -3.36
N LEU A 646 0.32 37.12 -2.34
CA LEU A 646 0.91 35.79 -2.42
C LEU A 646 0.26 34.94 -3.54
N ILE A 647 -1.05 34.86 -3.56
CA ILE A 647 -1.81 34.12 -4.59
C ILE A 647 -1.52 34.66 -5.99
N GLN A 648 -1.39 35.98 -6.15
CA GLN A 648 -1.03 36.59 -7.44
C GLN A 648 0.40 36.29 -7.85
N LEU A 649 1.33 36.28 -6.92
CA LEU A 649 2.73 35.91 -7.18
C LEU A 649 2.87 34.44 -7.60
N GLU A 650 2.15 33.51 -6.94
CA GLU A 650 2.12 32.10 -7.29
C GLU A 650 1.60 31.88 -8.72
N ALA A 651 0.51 32.54 -9.08
CA ALA A 651 -0.02 32.47 -10.43
C ALA A 651 0.99 33.01 -11.47
N THR A 652 1.66 34.12 -11.16
CA THR A 652 2.65 34.75 -12.05
C THR A 652 3.90 33.85 -12.23
N ILE A 653 4.39 33.22 -11.15
CA ILE A 653 5.51 32.29 -11.21
C ILE A 653 5.13 31.05 -12.06
N ALA A 654 3.92 30.53 -11.91
CA ALA A 654 3.45 29.41 -12.71
C ALA A 654 3.35 29.74 -14.22
N GLU A 655 2.89 30.96 -14.57
CA GLU A 655 2.88 31.42 -15.96
C GLU A 655 4.31 31.57 -16.53
N MET A 656 5.24 32.12 -15.73
CA MET A 656 6.64 32.26 -16.14
C MET A 656 7.29 30.89 -16.35
N LEU A 657 7.06 29.91 -15.49
CA LEU A 657 7.53 28.53 -15.64
C LEU A 657 7.01 27.90 -16.93
N SER A 658 5.70 27.95 -17.17
CA SER A 658 5.11 27.44 -18.40
C SER A 658 5.68 28.09 -19.66
N ARG A 659 5.94 29.39 -19.58
CA ARG A 659 6.56 30.14 -20.69
C ARG A 659 7.99 29.73 -20.92
N TRP A 660 8.77 29.55 -19.84
CA TRP A 660 10.16 29.11 -19.91
C TRP A 660 10.28 27.70 -20.50
N GLU A 661 9.40 26.75 -20.08
CA GLU A 661 9.32 25.40 -20.64
C GLU A 661 9.00 25.43 -22.15
N ALA A 662 8.03 26.22 -22.56
CA ALA A 662 7.67 26.35 -23.98
C ALA A 662 8.82 26.88 -24.84
N LEU A 663 9.60 27.83 -24.33
CA LEU A 663 10.77 28.40 -25.04
C LEU A 663 11.96 27.42 -25.03
N SER A 664 12.16 26.67 -23.92
CA SER A 664 13.18 25.64 -23.80
C SER A 664 12.95 24.48 -24.76
N LEU A 665 11.71 24.00 -24.87
CA LEU A 665 11.30 22.96 -25.84
C LEU A 665 11.53 23.40 -27.29
N LYS A 666 11.29 24.68 -27.61
CA LYS A 666 11.62 25.26 -28.93
C LYS A 666 13.13 25.24 -29.19
N LEU A 667 13.96 25.55 -28.17
CA LEU A 667 15.41 25.51 -28.26
C LEU A 667 15.95 24.10 -28.49
N GLU A 668 15.45 23.11 -27.73
CA GLU A 668 15.81 21.71 -27.90
C GLU A 668 15.41 21.14 -29.26
N GLY A 669 14.24 21.54 -29.78
CA GLY A 669 13.80 21.19 -31.13
C GLY A 669 14.74 21.73 -32.24
N GLN A 670 15.41 22.86 -32.00
CA GLN A 670 16.45 23.39 -32.90
C GLN A 670 17.74 22.54 -32.84
N ALA A 671 18.16 22.10 -31.66
CA ALA A 671 19.36 21.31 -31.47
C ALA A 671 19.29 19.91 -32.14
N ARG A 672 18.11 19.31 -32.17
CA ARG A 672 17.85 18.02 -32.84
C ARG A 672 17.68 18.09 -34.36
N GLY A 673 17.48 19.28 -34.92
CA GLY A 673 17.38 19.52 -36.36
C GLY A 673 18.68 19.84 -37.08
N THR A 674 19.79 19.95 -36.33
CA THR A 674 21.14 20.30 -36.87
C THR A 674 22.18 19.19 -36.71
N SER A 675 21.79 18.00 -36.22
CA SER A 675 22.65 16.80 -36.16
C SER A 675 22.30 15.78 -37.22
#